data_fe60996473c351fa093325eaaa9f1543
#
_entry.id   fe60996473c351fa093325eaaa9f1543
#
_cell.length_a   1.000
_cell.length_b   1.000
_cell.length_c   1.000
_cell.angle_alpha   90.00
_cell.angle_beta   90.00
_cell.angle_gamma   90.00
#
_symmetry.space_group_name_H-M   'P 1'
#
loop_
_entity.id
_entity.type
_entity.pdbx_description
1 polymer ?
#
loop_
_entity_poly.entity_id
_entity_poly.type
_entity_poly.pdbx_seq_one_letter_code
_entity_poly.pdbx_strand_id
1 'polypeptide(L)'
;MHCPRTSCPCIARDLDLHRAQALVDKSALRFSRDLRLAEVRRLLCSSRAMALRLGNGGPELTDHELIHEQQSRLLLLCRRSMALPIGRGMFTLASAPPQLTEALRLAPLTLKGRMPNAATVDLDTSQLPADHLLWPEFHNGIAAALRLAPPRCGHSADGGELGRHWIVYNRPGTRQHAHAGFLMGLGLQGHLLALANTDLYRYMSQGHDVTMMAVLLGMAAARRGSMHAPIAKMLCLHIPALHPPTFTELELEVPAVVQTAALLGIGMLYQGSAHRLMTEVLLGEIGRPPTNELLECRESYSLSAGIALGMLGLGRGTDAAGLADLRLEDQLGSYMHGKESTLPWPAPGHAPERNPPTRCCRIREGPLVNVDVTAAGATMALALIFLKTNNASVASQLRIPASLYSLACVRPDLVMLRVIARNLIMWDEVRPTSAWLASQLPELAKPPAVGGDTEALRLARLNALAGACAALGLRFAGSCCEPACELLMAQAKQLHAQRQATGAGAKAAQPTLETCVGTTAIALGMVMAGSGNLECLRLFRVLRRRVDSEVSYGFHVAISMALGFLFLGGGRLTLGTSKPAIAALLTSIFPRFPLTPSDNRYHLQAFRHLYVLAVEARCVEAVDVESGESNLVPLTVHLKGGAAPLQLVAPCLLPPLSSIVSVQVS
;
A
#
# COMPACT_ATOMS: atom_id res chain seq x y z
N MET A 1 -39.99 40.56 -9.37
CA MET A 1 -39.13 39.54 -9.96
C MET A 1 -38.97 38.41 -8.97
N HIS A 2 -39.73 37.33 -9.14
CA HIS A 2 -39.71 36.16 -8.26
C HIS A 2 -38.60 35.22 -8.69
N CYS A 3 -37.65 34.93 -7.78
CA CYS A 3 -36.67 33.88 -7.93
C CYS A 3 -37.33 32.53 -7.52
N PRO A 4 -37.32 31.48 -8.34
CA PRO A 4 -37.93 30.21 -7.97
C PRO A 4 -37.10 29.53 -6.87
N ARG A 5 -37.81 29.06 -5.84
CA ARG A 5 -37.27 28.24 -4.73
C ARG A 5 -36.72 26.93 -5.34
N THR A 6 -35.41 26.83 -5.43
CA THR A 6 -34.76 25.55 -5.75
C THR A 6 -34.87 24.61 -4.54
N SER A 7 -35.65 23.53 -4.73
CA SER A 7 -35.76 22.37 -3.86
C SER A 7 -34.40 21.84 -3.45
N CYS A 8 -34.28 21.44 -2.18
CA CYS A 8 -33.06 20.95 -1.54
C CYS A 8 -32.39 19.83 -2.36
N PRO A 9 -31.14 20.00 -2.83
CA PRO A 9 -30.52 19.02 -3.75
C PRO A 9 -30.20 17.65 -3.15
N CYS A 10 -30.42 17.45 -1.85
CA CYS A 10 -30.09 16.22 -1.16
C CYS A 10 -31.13 15.10 -1.37
N ILE A 11 -32.42 15.45 -1.42
CA ILE A 11 -33.52 14.47 -1.56
C ILE A 11 -33.65 14.01 -3.02
N ALA A 12 -33.47 14.93 -3.97
CA ALA A 12 -33.48 14.57 -5.39
C ALA A 12 -32.31 13.65 -5.77
N ARG A 13 -31.14 13.79 -5.11
CA ARG A 13 -29.96 12.94 -5.38
C ARG A 13 -30.11 11.51 -4.86
N ASP A 14 -30.83 11.27 -3.78
CA ASP A 14 -31.09 9.90 -3.30
C ASP A 14 -32.07 9.17 -4.21
N LEU A 15 -33.04 9.87 -4.75
CA LEU A 15 -34.01 9.34 -5.74
C LEU A 15 -33.36 9.03 -7.09
N ASP A 16 -32.42 9.87 -7.55
CA ASP A 16 -31.67 9.63 -8.78
C ASP A 16 -30.65 8.51 -8.60
N LEU A 17 -30.05 8.35 -7.41
CA LEU A 17 -29.21 7.20 -7.08
C LEU A 17 -30.02 5.89 -7.11
N HIS A 18 -31.25 5.88 -6.61
CA HIS A 18 -32.14 4.71 -6.65
C HIS A 18 -32.62 4.39 -8.06
N ARG A 19 -32.87 5.40 -8.90
CA ARG A 19 -33.19 5.19 -10.34
C ARG A 19 -31.99 4.71 -11.14
N ALA A 20 -30.80 5.25 -10.88
CA ALA A 20 -29.56 4.73 -11.45
C ALA A 20 -29.25 3.29 -10.96
N GLN A 21 -29.70 2.93 -9.76
CA GLN A 21 -29.58 1.60 -9.18
C GLN A 21 -30.30 0.50 -9.96
N ALA A 22 -31.53 0.77 -10.41
CA ALA A 22 -32.33 -0.18 -11.20
C ALA A 22 -31.74 -0.42 -12.60
N LEU A 23 -30.94 0.51 -13.11
CA LEU A 23 -30.30 0.43 -14.43
C LEU A 23 -28.83 -0.02 -14.38
N VAL A 24 -28.22 -0.07 -13.18
CA VAL A 24 -26.76 -0.20 -13.01
C VAL A 24 -26.34 -1.47 -12.26
N ASP A 25 -27.28 -2.34 -11.94
CA ASP A 25 -27.04 -3.52 -11.10
C ASP A 25 -26.14 -4.61 -11.71
N LYS A 26 -25.10 -4.29 -12.36
CA LYS A 26 -23.94 -5.10 -12.79
C LYS A 26 -23.22 -4.51 -14.02
N SER A 27 -23.52 -3.28 -14.43
CA SER A 27 -22.89 -2.72 -15.64
C SER A 27 -21.53 -2.07 -15.38
N ALA A 28 -20.65 -2.16 -16.36
CA ALA A 28 -19.37 -1.43 -16.40
C ALA A 28 -19.58 0.08 -16.24
N LEU A 29 -18.50 0.81 -15.88
CA LEU A 29 -18.52 2.26 -15.74
C LEU A 29 -18.83 2.93 -17.08
N ARG A 30 -19.70 3.96 -17.06
CA ARG A 30 -20.08 4.77 -18.24
C ARG A 30 -19.31 6.10 -18.30
N PHE A 31 -18.15 6.17 -17.70
CA PHE A 31 -17.21 7.30 -17.67
C PHE A 31 -17.86 8.67 -17.43
N SER A 32 -17.90 9.56 -18.41
CA SER A 32 -18.41 10.94 -18.26
C SER A 32 -19.85 11.04 -17.73
N ARG A 33 -20.68 10.04 -17.97
CA ARG A 33 -22.10 9.97 -17.57
C ARG A 33 -22.33 9.20 -16.29
N ASP A 34 -21.30 8.63 -15.68
CA ASP A 34 -21.42 7.76 -14.50
C ASP A 34 -21.41 8.54 -13.19
N LEU A 35 -22.52 8.49 -12.46
CA LEU A 35 -22.66 9.16 -11.16
C LEU A 35 -21.69 8.63 -10.11
N ARG A 36 -21.23 7.37 -10.22
CA ARG A 36 -20.22 6.79 -9.32
C ARG A 36 -18.91 7.55 -9.38
N LEU A 37 -18.47 7.92 -10.60
CA LEU A 37 -17.24 8.72 -10.79
C LEU A 37 -17.38 10.12 -10.22
N ALA A 38 -18.54 10.76 -10.37
CA ALA A 38 -18.81 12.05 -9.77
C ALA A 38 -18.77 11.99 -8.24
N GLU A 39 -19.37 10.93 -7.66
CA GLU A 39 -19.35 10.72 -6.20
C GLU A 39 -17.92 10.48 -5.69
N VAL A 40 -17.13 9.62 -6.33
CA VAL A 40 -15.75 9.35 -5.92
C VAL A 40 -14.87 10.60 -6.07
N ARG A 41 -15.06 11.38 -7.13
CA ARG A 41 -14.39 12.67 -7.29
C ARG A 41 -14.72 13.59 -6.10
N ARG A 42 -15.98 13.61 -5.65
CA ARG A 42 -16.40 14.36 -4.46
C ARG A 42 -15.73 13.85 -3.18
N LEU A 43 -15.55 12.52 -3.05
CA LEU A 43 -14.95 11.89 -1.87
C LEU A 43 -13.44 12.09 -1.78
N LEU A 44 -12.71 12.03 -2.91
CA LEU A 44 -11.25 12.02 -2.95
C LEU A 44 -10.62 13.36 -3.40
N CYS A 45 -11.33 14.15 -4.20
CA CYS A 45 -10.78 15.36 -4.84
C CYS A 45 -11.40 16.67 -4.35
N SER A 46 -12.35 16.63 -3.41
CA SER A 46 -13.00 17.86 -2.91
C SER A 46 -12.04 18.67 -2.05
N SER A 47 -11.95 19.96 -2.34
CA SER A 47 -11.27 20.97 -1.50
C SER A 47 -12.25 21.77 -0.64
N ARG A 48 -13.52 21.38 -0.57
CA ARG A 48 -14.54 22.09 0.21
C ARG A 48 -14.34 21.85 1.71
N ALA A 49 -14.64 22.88 2.52
CA ALA A 49 -14.68 22.76 3.97
C ALA A 49 -15.59 21.60 4.42
N MET A 50 -15.14 20.83 5.38
CA MET A 50 -15.84 19.65 5.89
C MET A 50 -16.96 20.06 6.84
N ALA A 51 -18.13 19.38 6.79
CA ALA A 51 -19.21 19.65 7.76
C ALA A 51 -18.72 19.31 9.18
N LEU A 52 -18.65 20.35 10.03
CA LEU A 52 -18.27 20.25 11.43
C LEU A 52 -19.56 20.31 12.27
N ARG A 53 -19.80 19.26 13.05
CA ARG A 53 -20.93 19.19 13.99
C ARG A 53 -20.37 18.94 15.38
N LEU A 54 -20.74 19.78 16.31
CA LEU A 54 -20.48 19.57 17.73
C LEU A 54 -21.55 18.66 18.32
N GLY A 55 -21.26 17.97 19.41
CA GLY A 55 -22.23 17.11 20.10
C GLY A 55 -23.42 17.95 20.61
N ASN A 56 -24.64 17.43 20.48
CA ASN A 56 -25.83 18.05 21.05
C ASN A 56 -25.90 17.74 22.53
N GLY A 57 -25.91 18.77 23.38
CA GLY A 57 -26.39 18.65 24.75
C GLY A 57 -25.36 18.22 25.80
N GLY A 58 -24.30 18.98 25.96
CA GLY A 58 -23.52 19.02 27.21
C GLY A 58 -23.98 20.21 28.07
N PRO A 59 -23.55 20.31 29.35
CA PRO A 59 -23.70 21.52 30.15
C PRO A 59 -23.15 22.71 29.39
N GLU A 60 -23.62 23.92 29.77
CA GLU A 60 -23.18 25.16 29.12
C GLU A 60 -21.65 25.23 29.12
N LEU A 61 -21.06 24.96 27.94
CA LEU A 61 -19.62 25.03 27.74
C LEU A 61 -19.22 26.52 27.72
N THR A 62 -18.12 26.84 28.36
CA THR A 62 -17.50 28.17 28.20
C THR A 62 -17.01 28.33 26.76
N ASP A 63 -16.89 29.59 26.31
CA ASP A 63 -16.40 29.89 24.94
C ASP A 63 -15.05 29.21 24.64
N HIS A 64 -14.17 29.13 25.64
CA HIS A 64 -12.87 28.49 25.52
C HIS A 64 -13.01 26.97 25.30
N GLU A 65 -13.85 26.28 26.05
CA GLU A 65 -14.12 24.83 25.90
C GLU A 65 -14.78 24.55 24.55
N LEU A 66 -15.66 25.43 24.09
CA LEU A 66 -16.30 25.34 22.78
C LEU A 66 -15.26 25.39 21.64
N ILE A 67 -14.33 26.35 21.71
CA ILE A 67 -13.23 26.47 20.73
C ILE A 67 -12.37 25.25 20.78
N HIS A 68 -12.02 24.76 21.96
CA HIS A 68 -11.20 23.53 22.12
C HIS A 68 -11.89 22.30 21.52
N GLU A 69 -13.18 22.10 21.76
CA GLU A 69 -13.94 21.00 21.18
C GLU A 69 -14.05 21.14 19.65
N GLN A 70 -14.26 22.36 19.14
CA GLN A 70 -14.26 22.63 17.70
C GLN A 70 -12.93 22.23 17.06
N GLN A 71 -11.80 22.64 17.62
CA GLN A 71 -10.47 22.32 17.11
C GLN A 71 -10.18 20.81 17.20
N SER A 72 -10.54 20.18 18.32
CA SER A 72 -10.38 18.72 18.50
C SER A 72 -11.19 17.93 17.45
N ARG A 73 -12.46 18.26 17.25
CA ARG A 73 -13.30 17.63 16.22
C ARG A 73 -12.81 17.92 14.81
N LEU A 74 -12.38 19.15 14.55
CA LEU A 74 -11.82 19.52 13.25
C LEU A 74 -10.54 18.74 12.95
N LEU A 75 -9.65 18.55 13.93
CA LEU A 75 -8.44 17.75 13.79
C LEU A 75 -8.76 16.32 13.36
N LEU A 76 -9.76 15.67 13.97
CA LEU A 76 -10.15 14.30 13.57
C LEU A 76 -10.63 14.24 12.11
N LEU A 77 -11.42 15.24 11.68
CA LEU A 77 -11.83 15.35 10.27
C LEU A 77 -10.64 15.61 9.34
N CYS A 78 -9.71 16.45 9.77
CA CYS A 78 -8.49 16.78 9.01
C CYS A 78 -7.56 15.57 8.86
N ARG A 79 -7.41 14.71 9.87
CA ARG A 79 -6.67 13.44 9.75
C ARG A 79 -7.18 12.61 8.58
N ARG A 80 -8.50 12.50 8.41
CA ARG A 80 -9.09 11.83 7.24
C ARG A 80 -8.76 12.53 5.93
N SER A 81 -8.78 13.87 5.92
CA SER A 81 -8.45 14.66 4.71
C SER A 81 -6.98 14.55 4.32
N MET A 82 -6.08 14.47 5.30
CA MET A 82 -4.64 14.25 5.09
C MET A 82 -4.33 12.91 4.42
N ALA A 83 -5.19 11.89 4.56
CA ALA A 83 -5.04 10.59 3.92
C ALA A 83 -5.59 10.52 2.47
N LEU A 84 -6.39 11.51 2.05
CA LEU A 84 -7.03 11.50 0.72
C LEU A 84 -6.06 11.54 -0.46
N PRO A 85 -4.91 12.24 -0.42
CA PRO A 85 -4.01 12.32 -1.56
C PRO A 85 -3.57 10.97 -2.10
N ILE A 86 -3.41 9.94 -1.24
CA ILE A 86 -3.01 8.59 -1.68
C ILE A 86 -4.08 7.99 -2.60
N GLY A 87 -5.33 7.96 -2.18
CA GLY A 87 -6.44 7.46 -3.01
C GLY A 87 -6.76 8.36 -4.21
N ARG A 88 -6.55 9.68 -4.07
CA ARG A 88 -6.69 10.62 -5.18
C ARG A 88 -5.67 10.32 -6.29
N GLY A 89 -4.40 10.06 -5.94
CA GLY A 89 -3.37 9.67 -6.90
C GLY A 89 -3.74 8.41 -7.69
N MET A 90 -4.37 7.43 -7.04
CA MET A 90 -4.90 6.23 -7.71
C MET A 90 -6.07 6.55 -8.65
N PHE A 91 -7.05 7.33 -8.16
CA PHE A 91 -8.24 7.69 -8.92
C PHE A 91 -7.92 8.52 -10.15
N THR A 92 -6.97 9.47 -10.04
CA THR A 92 -6.62 10.39 -11.14
C THR A 92 -5.41 9.94 -11.96
N LEU A 93 -4.90 8.72 -11.74
CA LEU A 93 -3.73 8.19 -12.42
C LEU A 93 -3.87 8.28 -13.94
N ALA A 94 -2.87 8.87 -14.59
CA ALA A 94 -2.77 9.03 -16.05
C ALA A 94 -4.02 9.67 -16.70
N SER A 95 -4.75 10.53 -15.98
CA SER A 95 -6.02 11.12 -16.46
C SER A 95 -5.86 12.42 -17.25
N ALA A 96 -4.68 13.00 -17.31
CA ALA A 96 -4.43 14.27 -18.01
C ALA A 96 -3.17 14.21 -18.88
N PRO A 97 -3.24 14.74 -20.11
CA PRO A 97 -2.03 14.93 -20.89
C PRO A 97 -1.13 15.99 -20.24
N PRO A 98 0.20 15.90 -20.39
CA PRO A 98 1.10 16.95 -19.95
C PRO A 98 0.82 18.28 -20.67
N GLN A 99 0.79 19.38 -19.91
CA GLN A 99 0.70 20.74 -20.45
C GLN A 99 2.02 21.45 -20.22
N LEU A 100 2.79 21.64 -21.28
CA LEU A 100 4.17 22.15 -21.23
C LEU A 100 4.26 23.63 -20.89
N THR A 101 3.19 24.39 -21.11
CA THR A 101 3.13 25.84 -20.89
C THR A 101 2.72 26.24 -19.48
N GLU A 102 2.21 25.29 -18.69
CA GLU A 102 1.71 25.58 -17.34
C GLU A 102 2.49 24.82 -16.27
N ALA A 103 2.75 25.50 -15.15
CA ALA A 103 3.23 24.85 -13.95
C ALA A 103 2.18 23.90 -13.38
N LEU A 104 2.63 22.77 -12.83
CA LEU A 104 1.71 21.82 -12.21
C LEU A 104 1.11 22.40 -10.93
N ARG A 105 -0.21 22.51 -10.90
CA ARG A 105 -0.93 22.99 -9.71
C ARG A 105 -1.19 21.86 -8.74
N LEU A 106 -0.74 22.04 -7.50
CA LEU A 106 -1.05 21.16 -6.38
C LEU A 106 -2.42 21.53 -5.80
N ALA A 107 -3.28 20.54 -5.60
CA ALA A 107 -4.53 20.78 -4.88
C ALA A 107 -4.21 21.04 -3.39
N PRO A 108 -4.79 22.09 -2.77
CA PRO A 108 -4.54 22.35 -1.34
C PRO A 108 -5.11 21.23 -0.46
N LEU A 109 -4.44 20.95 0.64
CA LEU A 109 -4.99 20.09 1.69
C LEU A 109 -6.17 20.80 2.35
N THR A 110 -7.26 20.07 2.58
CA THR A 110 -8.47 20.65 3.21
C THR A 110 -8.35 20.56 4.72
N LEU A 111 -8.04 21.69 5.36
CA LEU A 111 -7.91 21.84 6.81
C LEU A 111 -9.01 22.74 7.40
N LYS A 112 -10.15 22.88 6.71
CA LYS A 112 -11.24 23.79 7.06
C LYS A 112 -12.51 23.04 7.39
N GLY A 113 -13.17 23.45 8.48
CA GLY A 113 -14.48 23.00 8.91
C GLY A 113 -15.57 24.03 8.59
N ARG A 114 -16.77 23.57 8.26
CA ARG A 114 -17.96 24.41 8.09
C ARG A 114 -19.01 24.07 9.15
N MET A 115 -19.33 25.02 9.97
CA MET A 115 -20.34 24.92 11.02
C MET A 115 -21.75 24.90 10.43
N PRO A 116 -22.78 24.43 11.17
CA PRO A 116 -24.19 24.49 10.75
C PRO A 116 -24.69 25.91 10.43
N ASN A 117 -24.18 26.93 11.11
CA ASN A 117 -24.46 28.36 10.88
C ASN A 117 -23.71 28.93 9.66
N ALA A 118 -23.12 28.08 8.83
CA ALA A 118 -22.32 28.42 7.66
C ALA A 118 -20.96 29.08 7.93
N ALA A 119 -20.58 29.36 9.18
CA ALA A 119 -19.25 29.86 9.53
C ALA A 119 -18.17 28.82 9.16
N THR A 120 -17.02 29.30 8.69
CA THR A 120 -15.85 28.47 8.40
C THR A 120 -14.83 28.62 9.52
N VAL A 121 -14.34 27.46 9.99
CA VAL A 121 -13.30 27.37 11.03
C VAL A 121 -12.07 26.75 10.42
N ASP A 122 -10.93 27.37 10.56
CA ASP A 122 -9.64 26.84 10.14
C ASP A 122 -9.00 26.03 11.27
N LEU A 123 -8.31 24.95 10.93
CA LEU A 123 -7.53 24.19 11.90
C LEU A 123 -6.33 25.03 12.35
N ASP A 124 -6.17 25.18 13.65
CA ASP A 124 -4.99 25.79 14.22
C ASP A 124 -3.79 24.84 14.09
N THR A 125 -2.97 25.09 13.07
CA THR A 125 -1.79 24.27 12.78
C THR A 125 -0.62 24.55 13.72
N SER A 126 -0.66 25.65 14.51
CA SER A 126 0.39 25.97 15.47
C SER A 126 0.46 24.98 16.64
N GLN A 127 -0.65 24.31 16.93
CA GLN A 127 -0.75 23.30 17.98
C GLN A 127 -0.42 21.88 17.49
N LEU A 128 -0.17 21.70 16.18
CA LEU A 128 0.25 20.42 15.62
C LEU A 128 1.77 20.25 15.71
N PRO A 129 2.26 18.99 15.85
CA PRO A 129 3.68 18.73 15.63
C PRO A 129 4.11 19.22 14.24
N ALA A 130 5.30 19.83 14.15
CA ALA A 130 5.80 20.47 12.92
C ALA A 130 5.86 19.52 11.71
N ASP A 131 6.02 18.22 11.95
CA ASP A 131 6.13 17.16 10.95
C ASP A 131 4.76 16.60 10.48
N HIS A 132 3.65 16.98 11.13
CA HIS A 132 2.32 16.38 10.91
C HIS A 132 1.78 16.59 9.48
N LEU A 133 2.14 17.68 8.83
CA LEU A 133 1.69 18.00 7.46
C LEU A 133 2.67 17.57 6.38
N LEU A 134 3.91 17.24 6.73
CA LEU A 134 4.98 17.00 5.77
C LEU A 134 4.68 15.81 4.83
N TRP A 135 4.27 14.66 5.40
CA TRP A 135 3.93 13.48 4.60
C TRP A 135 2.61 13.62 3.81
N PRO A 136 1.53 14.18 4.37
CA PRO A 136 0.35 14.55 3.58
C PRO A 136 0.65 15.44 2.39
N GLU A 137 1.56 16.42 2.51
CA GLU A 137 2.03 17.26 1.40
C GLU A 137 2.85 16.45 0.38
N PHE A 138 3.72 15.56 0.84
CA PHE A 138 4.45 14.63 -0.02
C PHE A 138 3.48 13.77 -0.86
N HIS A 139 2.49 13.16 -0.23
CA HIS A 139 1.46 12.37 -0.94
C HIS A 139 0.66 13.23 -1.91
N ASN A 140 0.43 14.47 -1.57
CA ASN A 140 -0.26 15.43 -2.43
C ASN A 140 0.54 15.77 -3.69
N GLY A 141 1.85 15.94 -3.55
CA GLY A 141 2.77 16.12 -4.67
C GLY A 141 2.80 14.92 -5.61
N ILE A 142 2.88 13.70 -5.05
CA ILE A 142 2.79 12.46 -5.84
C ILE A 142 1.46 12.40 -6.61
N ALA A 143 0.33 12.64 -5.95
CA ALA A 143 -0.98 12.59 -6.58
C ALA A 143 -1.11 13.57 -7.75
N ALA A 144 -0.49 14.73 -7.65
CA ALA A 144 -0.47 15.70 -8.74
C ALA A 144 0.37 15.22 -9.93
N ALA A 145 1.57 14.66 -9.68
CA ALA A 145 2.43 14.12 -10.74
C ALA A 145 1.80 12.89 -11.42
N LEU A 146 1.26 11.96 -10.63
CA LEU A 146 0.63 10.73 -11.15
C LEU A 146 -0.60 11.00 -12.03
N ARG A 147 -1.17 12.19 -11.95
CA ARG A 147 -2.26 12.59 -12.84
C ARG A 147 -1.82 12.73 -14.29
N LEU A 148 -0.55 13.03 -14.54
CA LEU A 148 0.02 13.14 -15.88
C LEU A 148 0.07 11.76 -16.55
N ALA A 149 -0.19 11.70 -17.84
CA ALA A 149 -0.04 10.47 -18.61
C ALA A 149 1.44 10.10 -18.75
N PRO A 150 1.81 8.81 -18.69
CA PRO A 150 3.20 8.39 -18.91
C PRO A 150 3.69 8.72 -20.33
N PRO A 151 5.02 8.82 -20.56
CA PRO A 151 5.58 9.04 -21.88
C PRO A 151 5.11 7.94 -22.86
N ARG A 152 4.75 8.32 -24.07
CA ARG A 152 4.36 7.35 -25.11
C ARG A 152 5.61 6.73 -25.73
N CYS A 153 5.64 5.41 -25.82
CA CYS A 153 6.66 4.73 -26.62
C CYS A 153 6.33 4.88 -28.11
N GLY A 154 7.06 5.74 -28.82
CA GLY A 154 6.92 5.94 -30.26
C GLY A 154 6.98 7.43 -30.64
N HIS A 155 7.74 7.73 -31.69
CA HIS A 155 7.92 9.08 -32.21
C HIS A 155 6.62 9.63 -32.82
N SER A 156 5.74 10.19 -31.99
CA SER A 156 4.74 11.10 -32.51
C SER A 156 5.29 12.53 -32.40
N ALA A 157 5.46 13.19 -33.51
CA ALA A 157 5.97 14.57 -33.63
C ALA A 157 5.07 15.62 -32.97
N ASP A 158 3.93 15.24 -32.42
CA ASP A 158 2.99 16.12 -31.74
C ASP A 158 3.31 16.11 -30.22
N GLY A 159 4.15 16.97 -29.84
CA GLY A 159 4.38 17.76 -28.66
C GLY A 159 3.73 17.37 -27.33
N GLY A 160 4.08 16.24 -26.70
CA GLY A 160 3.50 15.85 -25.40
C GLY A 160 4.47 15.29 -24.38
N GLU A 161 5.77 15.21 -24.67
CA GLU A 161 6.73 14.68 -23.70
C GLU A 161 7.24 15.78 -22.75
N LEU A 162 7.23 15.47 -21.45
CA LEU A 162 7.81 16.34 -20.44
C LEU A 162 9.32 16.38 -20.60
N GLY A 163 9.82 17.50 -21.11
CA GLY A 163 11.24 17.75 -21.25
C GLY A 163 11.91 18.14 -19.92
N ARG A 164 13.23 18.04 -19.89
CA ARG A 164 14.08 18.48 -18.76
C ARG A 164 13.74 19.90 -18.29
N HIS A 165 13.53 20.85 -19.24
CA HIS A 165 13.25 22.24 -18.92
C HIS A 165 11.96 22.41 -18.11
N TRP A 166 10.91 21.68 -18.43
CA TRP A 166 9.65 21.76 -17.69
C TRP A 166 9.79 21.24 -16.27
N ILE A 167 10.52 20.12 -16.07
CA ILE A 167 10.75 19.56 -14.72
C ILE A 167 11.53 20.55 -13.86
N VAL A 168 12.59 21.14 -14.41
CA VAL A 168 13.42 22.14 -13.71
C VAL A 168 12.64 23.43 -13.45
N TYR A 169 11.77 23.85 -14.36
CA TYR A 169 10.91 25.04 -14.22
C TYR A 169 9.94 24.91 -13.05
N ASN A 170 9.42 23.69 -12.79
CA ASN A 170 8.52 23.44 -11.67
C ASN A 170 9.23 23.36 -10.31
N ARG A 171 10.54 23.63 -10.24
CA ARG A 171 11.29 23.61 -8.99
C ARG A 171 10.94 24.83 -8.14
N PRO A 172 10.46 24.63 -6.89
CA PRO A 172 10.18 25.74 -5.99
C PRO A 172 11.48 26.40 -5.48
N GLY A 173 11.37 27.66 -5.05
CA GLY A 173 12.48 28.39 -4.46
C GLY A 173 12.94 27.84 -3.10
N THR A 174 12.04 27.20 -2.35
CA THR A 174 12.29 26.58 -1.04
C THR A 174 12.13 25.07 -1.12
N ARG A 175 12.80 24.34 -0.21
CA ARG A 175 12.69 22.88 -0.10
C ARG A 175 11.31 22.50 0.43
N GLN A 176 10.61 21.64 -0.28
CA GLN A 176 9.21 21.27 0.05
C GLN A 176 8.97 19.78 -0.12
N HIS A 177 8.29 19.17 0.85
CA HIS A 177 7.88 17.77 0.76
C HIS A 177 6.94 17.51 -0.42
N ALA A 178 6.06 18.46 -0.73
CA ALA A 178 5.20 18.38 -1.91
C ALA A 178 5.99 18.28 -3.22
N HIS A 179 7.11 19.03 -3.35
CA HIS A 179 7.99 18.92 -4.52
C HIS A 179 8.75 17.59 -4.56
N ALA A 180 9.20 17.08 -3.42
CA ALA A 180 9.79 15.75 -3.33
C ALA A 180 8.80 14.67 -3.82
N GLY A 181 7.56 14.73 -3.35
CA GLY A 181 6.48 13.86 -3.82
C GLY A 181 6.24 13.99 -5.33
N PHE A 182 6.21 15.20 -5.85
CA PHE A 182 6.10 15.46 -7.28
C PHE A 182 7.20 14.77 -8.09
N LEU A 183 8.46 14.88 -7.67
CA LEU A 183 9.58 14.21 -8.33
C LEU A 183 9.43 12.68 -8.29
N MET A 184 9.05 12.10 -7.14
CA MET A 184 8.82 10.66 -7.05
C MET A 184 7.71 10.22 -8.02
N GLY A 185 6.60 10.94 -8.08
CA GLY A 185 5.49 10.63 -8.99
C GLY A 185 5.90 10.67 -10.46
N LEU A 186 6.70 11.66 -10.87
CA LEU A 186 7.29 11.71 -12.22
C LEU A 186 8.21 10.51 -12.49
N GLY A 187 9.00 10.09 -11.49
CA GLY A 187 9.88 8.92 -11.59
C GLY A 187 9.10 7.62 -11.76
N LEU A 188 8.04 7.41 -10.99
CA LEU A 188 7.17 6.24 -11.08
C LEU A 188 6.54 6.07 -12.46
N GLN A 189 6.32 7.16 -13.19
CA GLN A 189 5.82 7.15 -14.56
C GLN A 189 6.92 7.21 -15.63
N GLY A 190 8.20 7.31 -15.24
CA GLY A 190 9.34 7.32 -16.16
C GLY A 190 9.75 8.71 -16.67
N HIS A 191 9.07 9.79 -16.31
CA HIS A 191 9.40 11.14 -16.76
C HIS A 191 10.77 11.66 -16.29
N LEU A 192 11.27 11.18 -15.12
CA LEU A 192 12.60 11.59 -14.63
C LEU A 192 13.75 11.14 -15.53
N LEU A 193 13.53 10.23 -16.46
CA LEU A 193 14.54 9.82 -17.45
C LEU A 193 14.96 10.95 -18.39
N ALA A 194 14.17 12.03 -18.48
CA ALA A 194 14.51 13.24 -19.21
C ALA A 194 15.58 14.11 -18.54
N LEU A 195 15.87 13.87 -17.24
CA LEU A 195 16.88 14.61 -16.48
C LEU A 195 18.29 14.13 -16.80
N ALA A 196 19.22 15.06 -16.88
CA ALA A 196 20.65 14.76 -16.97
C ALA A 196 21.19 14.35 -15.58
N ASN A 197 22.31 13.61 -15.55
CA ASN A 197 22.98 13.23 -14.30
C ASN A 197 23.33 14.45 -13.44
N THR A 198 23.69 15.56 -14.04
CA THR A 198 23.98 16.83 -13.34
C THR A 198 22.77 17.37 -12.58
N ASP A 199 21.55 17.21 -13.14
CA ASP A 199 20.33 17.64 -12.46
C ASP A 199 20.02 16.72 -11.26
N LEU A 200 20.23 15.41 -11.44
CA LEU A 200 20.06 14.43 -10.36
C LEU A 200 21.02 14.72 -9.20
N TYR A 201 22.30 14.92 -9.47
CA TYR A 201 23.28 15.31 -8.43
C TYR A 201 22.91 16.63 -7.77
N ARG A 202 22.36 17.59 -8.51
CA ARG A 202 21.88 18.84 -7.94
C ARG A 202 20.73 18.65 -6.96
N TYR A 203 19.82 17.69 -7.20
CA TYR A 203 18.78 17.33 -6.23
C TYR A 203 19.38 16.62 -5.00
N MET A 204 20.34 15.73 -5.20
CA MET A 204 21.02 15.02 -4.11
C MET A 204 21.82 15.96 -3.20
N SER A 205 22.48 16.98 -3.73
CA SER A 205 23.32 17.93 -2.97
C SER A 205 22.50 18.98 -2.19
N GLN A 206 21.18 18.99 -2.27
CA GLN A 206 20.34 19.98 -1.58
C GLN A 206 20.28 19.79 -0.05
N GLY A 207 20.67 18.63 0.47
CA GLY A 207 20.54 18.29 1.89
C GLY A 207 19.07 18.30 2.36
N HIS A 208 18.16 17.77 1.53
CA HIS A 208 16.76 17.54 1.88
C HIS A 208 16.43 16.06 1.68
N ASP A 209 16.38 15.32 2.78
CA ASP A 209 16.30 13.86 2.82
C ASP A 209 15.16 13.30 2.00
N VAL A 210 13.98 13.93 2.11
CA VAL A 210 12.77 13.46 1.39
C VAL A 210 12.90 13.67 -0.12
N THR A 211 13.63 14.71 -0.58
CA THR A 211 13.91 14.88 -2.02
C THR A 211 14.92 13.83 -2.50
N MET A 212 15.95 13.55 -1.71
CA MET A 212 16.93 12.51 -2.02
C MET A 212 16.25 11.15 -2.15
N MET A 213 15.47 10.77 -1.13
CA MET A 213 14.64 9.56 -1.13
C MET A 213 13.74 9.47 -2.37
N ALA A 214 13.03 10.54 -2.71
CA ALA A 214 12.09 10.59 -3.82
C ALA A 214 12.77 10.39 -5.18
N VAL A 215 13.91 11.01 -5.39
CA VAL A 215 14.71 10.87 -6.63
C VAL A 215 15.28 9.46 -6.75
N LEU A 216 15.84 8.91 -5.66
CA LEU A 216 16.38 7.54 -5.63
C LEU A 216 15.31 6.51 -6.01
N LEU A 217 14.15 6.56 -5.35
CA LEU A 217 13.04 5.64 -5.63
C LEU A 217 12.46 5.85 -7.03
N GLY A 218 12.28 7.09 -7.45
CA GLY A 218 11.74 7.43 -8.77
C GLY A 218 12.64 6.94 -9.91
N MET A 219 13.96 7.14 -9.80
CA MET A 219 14.92 6.67 -10.80
C MET A 219 15.05 5.15 -10.82
N ALA A 220 15.06 4.50 -9.64
CA ALA A 220 15.09 3.04 -9.56
C ALA A 220 13.83 2.42 -10.16
N ALA A 221 12.66 3.00 -9.92
CA ALA A 221 11.39 2.56 -10.50
C ALA A 221 11.36 2.73 -12.02
N ALA A 222 11.84 3.87 -12.55
CA ALA A 222 11.91 4.16 -13.98
C ALA A 222 12.87 3.20 -14.74
N ARG A 223 13.88 2.65 -14.07
CA ARG A 223 14.86 1.71 -14.62
C ARG A 223 14.81 0.32 -13.98
N ARG A 224 13.64 -0.10 -13.55
CA ARG A 224 13.41 -1.39 -12.87
C ARG A 224 13.95 -2.57 -13.69
N GLY A 225 14.74 -3.45 -13.04
CA GLY A 225 15.32 -4.64 -13.64
C GLY A 225 16.43 -4.39 -14.67
N SER A 226 16.91 -3.16 -14.83
CA SER A 226 17.90 -2.82 -15.87
C SER A 226 19.35 -2.90 -15.41
N MET A 227 19.60 -2.96 -14.09
CA MET A 227 20.96 -2.89 -13.50
C MET A 227 21.77 -1.68 -13.99
N HIS A 228 21.12 -0.54 -14.27
CA HIS A 228 21.74 0.63 -14.86
C HIS A 228 22.84 1.20 -13.95
N ALA A 229 24.09 1.13 -14.40
CA ALA A 229 25.27 1.42 -13.58
C ALA A 229 25.31 2.82 -12.93
N PRO A 230 24.98 3.93 -13.60
CA PRO A 230 24.93 5.25 -12.97
C PRO A 230 23.95 5.32 -11.79
N ILE A 231 22.75 4.73 -11.93
CA ILE A 231 21.75 4.71 -10.85
C ILE A 231 22.20 3.76 -9.73
N ALA A 232 22.80 2.61 -10.07
CA ALA A 232 23.38 1.71 -9.08
C ALA A 232 24.42 2.43 -8.21
N LYS A 233 25.37 3.16 -8.82
CA LYS A 233 26.36 3.95 -8.09
C LYS A 233 25.70 4.98 -7.18
N MET A 234 24.70 5.68 -7.67
CA MET A 234 23.97 6.69 -6.88
C MET A 234 23.28 6.06 -5.67
N LEU A 235 22.66 4.86 -5.82
CA LEU A 235 22.04 4.13 -4.71
C LEU A 235 23.09 3.63 -3.70
N CYS A 236 24.19 3.05 -4.18
CA CYS A 236 25.26 2.50 -3.34
C CYS A 236 25.92 3.54 -2.43
N LEU A 237 25.99 4.81 -2.86
CA LEU A 237 26.49 5.92 -2.02
C LEU A 237 25.64 6.15 -0.76
N HIS A 238 24.41 5.66 -0.72
CA HIS A 238 23.50 5.83 0.40
C HIS A 238 23.29 4.55 1.22
N ILE A 239 24.10 3.52 0.97
CA ILE A 239 24.12 2.26 1.72
C ILE A 239 25.50 2.08 2.36
N PRO A 240 25.66 2.34 3.67
CA PRO A 240 26.96 2.31 4.34
C PRO A 240 27.74 1.00 4.15
N ALA A 241 27.06 -0.14 4.11
CA ALA A 241 27.69 -1.45 3.87
C ALA A 241 28.38 -1.58 2.49
N LEU A 242 28.07 -0.70 1.55
CA LEU A 242 28.67 -0.68 0.20
C LEU A 242 29.78 0.37 0.06
N HIS A 243 30.08 1.11 1.12
CA HIS A 243 31.16 2.09 1.09
C HIS A 243 32.54 1.40 1.08
N PRO A 244 33.53 1.96 0.39
CA PRO A 244 34.91 1.47 0.47
C PRO A 244 35.43 1.53 1.91
N PRO A 245 36.29 0.59 2.35
CA PRO A 245 36.81 0.55 3.72
C PRO A 245 37.68 1.75 4.10
N THR A 246 38.06 2.57 3.12
CA THR A 246 38.78 3.82 3.31
C THR A 246 37.93 5.03 3.72
N PHE A 247 36.58 4.86 3.63
CA PHE A 247 35.64 5.86 4.14
C PHE A 247 35.61 5.78 5.68
N THR A 248 35.99 6.82 6.35
CA THR A 248 35.77 6.94 7.80
C THR A 248 34.28 7.21 8.03
N GLU A 249 33.66 6.47 8.95
CA GLU A 249 32.22 6.56 9.26
C GLU A 249 31.75 7.98 9.63
N LEU A 250 32.67 8.86 9.97
CA LEU A 250 32.44 10.25 10.39
C LEU A 250 32.11 11.22 9.22
N GLU A 251 32.36 10.85 7.97
CA GLU A 251 32.26 11.80 6.84
C GLU A 251 30.93 11.80 6.08
N LEU A 252 30.11 10.78 6.24
CA LEU A 252 28.83 10.71 5.53
C LEU A 252 27.71 10.13 6.41
N GLU A 253 27.10 10.97 7.24
CA GLU A 253 25.86 10.61 7.91
C GLU A 253 24.72 10.57 6.88
N VAL A 254 24.26 9.37 6.52
CA VAL A 254 23.13 9.19 5.60
C VAL A 254 21.85 9.01 6.42
N PRO A 255 20.82 9.88 6.26
CA PRO A 255 19.59 9.77 7.01
C PRO A 255 18.88 8.43 6.81
N ALA A 256 18.27 7.88 7.86
CA ALA A 256 17.60 6.57 7.85
C ALA A 256 16.57 6.41 6.74
N VAL A 257 15.81 7.47 6.44
CA VAL A 257 14.80 7.50 5.37
C VAL A 257 15.44 7.29 4.00
N VAL A 258 16.61 7.88 3.77
CA VAL A 258 17.37 7.78 2.50
C VAL A 258 17.99 6.40 2.37
N GLN A 259 18.60 5.87 3.45
CA GLN A 259 19.14 4.51 3.49
C GLN A 259 18.05 3.48 3.17
N THR A 260 16.90 3.59 3.84
CA THR A 260 15.73 2.70 3.63
C THR A 260 15.25 2.72 2.18
N ALA A 261 15.20 3.90 1.57
CA ALA A 261 14.81 4.06 0.18
C ALA A 261 15.88 3.51 -0.80
N ALA A 262 17.16 3.69 -0.49
CA ALA A 262 18.25 3.19 -1.31
C ALA A 262 18.26 1.65 -1.36
N LEU A 263 18.02 0.96 -0.23
CA LEU A 263 17.89 -0.51 -0.19
C LEU A 263 16.77 -0.99 -1.12
N LEU A 264 15.58 -0.42 -1.01
CA LEU A 264 14.47 -0.80 -1.89
C LEU A 264 14.76 -0.42 -3.35
N GLY A 265 15.44 0.71 -3.57
CA GLY A 265 15.91 1.14 -4.89
C GLY A 265 16.83 0.11 -5.55
N ILE A 266 17.78 -0.47 -4.81
CA ILE A 266 18.61 -1.60 -5.27
C ILE A 266 17.72 -2.80 -5.64
N GLY A 267 16.77 -3.17 -4.78
CA GLY A 267 15.83 -4.25 -5.04
C GLY A 267 15.05 -4.07 -6.36
N MET A 268 14.57 -2.86 -6.63
CA MET A 268 13.88 -2.54 -7.89
C MET A 268 14.83 -2.54 -9.09
N LEU A 269 15.99 -1.90 -8.98
CA LEU A 269 16.95 -1.77 -10.07
C LEU A 269 17.52 -3.12 -10.53
N TYR A 270 17.77 -4.03 -9.57
CA TYR A 270 18.31 -5.37 -9.80
C TYR A 270 17.23 -6.46 -9.80
N GLN A 271 15.97 -6.11 -10.00
CA GLN A 271 14.84 -7.04 -9.90
C GLN A 271 15.00 -8.25 -10.82
N GLY A 272 14.93 -9.47 -10.24
CA GLY A 272 15.04 -10.74 -10.95
C GLY A 272 16.45 -11.10 -11.44
N SER A 273 17.48 -10.32 -11.09
CA SER A 273 18.86 -10.57 -11.56
C SER A 273 19.59 -11.66 -10.77
N ALA A 274 19.21 -11.89 -9.50
CA ALA A 274 19.95 -12.73 -8.55
C ALA A 274 21.43 -12.32 -8.40
N HIS A 275 21.72 -11.02 -8.46
CA HIS A 275 23.09 -10.48 -8.41
C HIS A 275 23.75 -10.76 -7.06
N ARG A 276 24.85 -11.54 -7.05
CA ARG A 276 25.45 -12.09 -5.85
C ARG A 276 25.81 -11.06 -4.80
N LEU A 277 26.65 -10.06 -5.14
CA LEU A 277 27.08 -9.03 -4.18
C LEU A 277 25.90 -8.33 -3.52
N MET A 278 24.90 -7.94 -4.31
CA MET A 278 23.72 -7.27 -3.76
C MET A 278 22.88 -8.20 -2.88
N THR A 279 22.84 -9.50 -3.19
CA THR A 279 22.18 -10.51 -2.36
C THR A 279 22.86 -10.64 -1.00
N GLU A 280 24.19 -10.73 -0.95
CA GLU A 280 24.97 -10.81 0.29
C GLU A 280 24.77 -9.58 1.16
N VAL A 281 24.88 -8.37 0.58
CA VAL A 281 24.67 -7.12 1.30
C VAL A 281 23.27 -7.03 1.87
N LEU A 282 22.23 -7.22 1.06
CA LEU A 282 20.85 -7.10 1.51
C LEU A 282 20.49 -8.14 2.58
N LEU A 283 21.03 -9.35 2.46
CA LEU A 283 20.85 -10.39 3.48
C LEU A 283 21.45 -9.96 4.84
N GLY A 284 22.63 -9.35 4.83
CA GLY A 284 23.26 -8.79 6.03
C GLY A 284 22.46 -7.62 6.62
N GLU A 285 21.94 -6.73 5.76
CA GLU A 285 21.20 -5.55 6.18
C GLU A 285 19.85 -5.85 6.83
N ILE A 286 19.24 -7.04 6.60
CA ILE A 286 18.05 -7.46 7.35
C ILE A 286 18.34 -7.52 8.86
N GLY A 287 19.52 -8.05 9.23
CA GLY A 287 19.93 -8.23 10.62
C GLY A 287 20.86 -7.14 11.16
N ARG A 288 20.97 -5.99 10.50
CA ARG A 288 21.87 -4.91 10.90
C ARG A 288 21.67 -4.49 12.36
N PRO A 289 22.75 -4.38 13.16
CA PRO A 289 22.66 -3.89 14.53
C PRO A 289 22.10 -2.46 14.60
N PRO A 290 21.51 -2.06 15.74
CA PRO A 290 21.00 -0.71 15.89
C PRO A 290 22.15 0.32 15.86
N THR A 291 21.92 1.41 15.13
CA THR A 291 22.70 2.63 15.19
C THR A 291 21.81 3.76 15.67
N ASN A 292 22.36 4.83 16.22
CA ASN A 292 21.55 5.94 16.74
C ASN A 292 20.57 6.49 15.72
N GLU A 293 20.94 6.56 14.45
CA GLU A 293 20.11 7.05 13.36
C GLU A 293 18.94 6.11 13.00
N LEU A 294 19.14 4.81 13.19
CA LEU A 294 18.16 3.78 12.79
C LEU A 294 17.20 3.37 13.91
N LEU A 295 17.41 3.83 15.16
CA LEU A 295 16.64 3.35 16.32
C LEU A 295 15.13 3.37 16.09
N GLU A 296 14.59 4.48 15.61
CA GLU A 296 13.14 4.64 15.40
C GLU A 296 12.63 3.93 14.14
N CYS A 297 13.43 3.82 13.09
CA CYS A 297 13.05 3.29 11.77
C CYS A 297 13.61 1.89 11.49
N ARG A 298 14.14 1.20 12.50
CA ARG A 298 14.84 -0.07 12.34
C ARG A 298 13.99 -1.17 11.70
N GLU A 299 12.70 -1.27 12.07
CA GLU A 299 11.80 -2.25 11.46
C GLU A 299 11.55 -1.93 9.98
N SER A 300 11.35 -0.66 9.62
CA SER A 300 11.14 -0.28 8.23
C SER A 300 12.40 -0.47 7.37
N TYR A 301 13.58 -0.27 7.95
CA TYR A 301 14.86 -0.53 7.32
C TYR A 301 15.06 -2.03 7.02
N SER A 302 14.93 -2.87 8.04
CA SER A 302 15.03 -4.34 7.91
C SER A 302 13.99 -4.90 6.93
N LEU A 303 12.75 -4.38 6.97
CA LEU A 303 11.70 -4.73 6.03
C LEU A 303 12.09 -4.37 4.60
N SER A 304 12.65 -3.18 4.39
CA SER A 304 13.08 -2.72 3.05
C SER A 304 14.21 -3.58 2.49
N ALA A 305 15.19 -3.95 3.34
CA ALA A 305 16.26 -4.88 2.95
C ALA A 305 15.68 -6.25 2.56
N GLY A 306 14.71 -6.78 3.32
CA GLY A 306 14.06 -8.06 3.03
C GLY A 306 13.24 -8.02 1.73
N ILE A 307 12.43 -6.99 1.51
CA ILE A 307 11.67 -6.84 0.27
C ILE A 307 12.63 -6.68 -0.92
N ALA A 308 13.71 -5.89 -0.79
CA ALA A 308 14.72 -5.69 -1.82
C ALA A 308 15.40 -7.01 -2.18
N LEU A 309 15.81 -7.80 -1.18
CA LEU A 309 16.37 -9.14 -1.38
C LEU A 309 15.38 -10.05 -2.12
N GLY A 310 14.12 -10.03 -1.71
CA GLY A 310 13.05 -10.76 -2.38
C GLY A 310 12.84 -10.34 -3.83
N MET A 311 12.96 -9.04 -4.14
CA MET A 311 12.90 -8.53 -5.53
C MET A 311 14.10 -9.02 -6.37
N LEU A 312 15.31 -9.09 -5.81
CA LEU A 312 16.49 -9.61 -6.52
C LEU A 312 16.29 -11.06 -6.98
N GLY A 313 15.83 -11.93 -6.08
CA GLY A 313 15.58 -13.34 -6.36
C GLY A 313 14.16 -13.64 -6.86
N LEU A 314 13.42 -12.66 -7.36
CA LEU A 314 11.98 -12.71 -7.60
C LEU A 314 11.51 -13.95 -8.38
N GLY A 315 10.84 -14.87 -7.68
CA GLY A 315 10.24 -16.06 -8.23
C GLY A 315 11.24 -17.04 -8.84
N ARG A 316 12.53 -16.99 -8.47
CA ARG A 316 13.55 -17.94 -8.90
C ARG A 316 13.60 -19.20 -8.03
N GLY A 317 13.11 -19.10 -6.78
CA GLY A 317 13.15 -20.24 -5.86
C GLY A 317 14.58 -20.73 -5.63
N THR A 318 14.78 -22.03 -5.73
CA THR A 318 16.09 -22.71 -5.62
C THR A 318 16.99 -22.54 -6.85
N ASP A 319 16.44 -22.09 -7.98
CA ASP A 319 17.15 -22.04 -9.28
C ASP A 319 18.05 -20.80 -9.43
N ALA A 320 18.36 -20.11 -8.35
CA ALA A 320 19.27 -18.98 -8.35
C ALA A 320 20.73 -19.47 -8.46
N ALA A 321 21.22 -19.63 -9.69
CA ALA A 321 22.58 -20.04 -9.95
C ALA A 321 23.61 -19.12 -9.25
N GLY A 322 24.58 -19.73 -8.55
CA GLY A 322 25.66 -19.01 -7.86
C GLY A 322 25.28 -18.44 -6.49
N LEU A 323 24.11 -18.78 -5.91
CA LEU A 323 23.69 -18.36 -4.57
C LEU A 323 23.49 -19.54 -3.58
N ALA A 324 23.73 -20.78 -4.00
CA ALA A 324 23.46 -21.97 -3.17
C ALA A 324 24.29 -22.00 -1.88
N ASP A 325 25.51 -21.49 -1.91
CA ASP A 325 26.40 -21.39 -0.75
C ASP A 325 25.94 -20.40 0.32
N LEU A 326 25.12 -19.43 -0.04
CA LEU A 326 24.56 -18.45 0.90
C LEU A 326 23.48 -19.03 1.81
N ARG A 327 22.97 -20.25 1.52
CA ARG A 327 21.92 -20.91 2.31
C ARG A 327 20.79 -19.93 2.69
N LEU A 328 20.22 -19.24 1.69
CA LEU A 328 19.23 -18.17 1.90
C LEU A 328 18.06 -18.62 2.77
N GLU A 329 17.57 -19.86 2.59
CA GLU A 329 16.46 -20.41 3.38
C GLU A 329 16.82 -20.50 4.88
N ASP A 330 18.01 -21.04 5.20
CA ASP A 330 18.48 -21.18 6.59
C ASP A 330 18.72 -19.82 7.25
N GLN A 331 19.33 -18.87 6.53
CA GLN A 331 19.59 -17.53 7.03
C GLN A 331 18.28 -16.78 7.26
N LEU A 332 17.35 -16.79 6.31
CA LEU A 332 16.04 -16.15 6.46
C LEU A 332 15.23 -16.85 7.56
N GLY A 333 15.32 -18.18 7.69
CA GLY A 333 14.75 -18.94 8.79
C GLY A 333 15.26 -18.46 10.15
N SER A 334 16.58 -18.19 10.25
CA SER A 334 17.17 -17.66 11.49
C SER A 334 16.68 -16.25 11.83
N TYR A 335 16.43 -15.40 10.81
CA TYR A 335 15.85 -14.07 11.01
C TYR A 335 14.35 -14.11 11.37
N MET A 336 13.62 -15.15 10.97
CA MET A 336 12.20 -15.33 11.29
C MET A 336 11.95 -15.95 12.68
N HIS A 337 12.84 -16.86 13.12
CA HIS A 337 12.60 -17.69 14.30
C HIS A 337 13.64 -17.51 15.41
N GLY A 338 14.70 -16.76 15.17
CA GLY A 338 15.87 -16.65 16.03
C GLY A 338 16.86 -17.80 15.81
N LYS A 339 18.14 -17.56 16.07
CA LYS A 339 19.16 -18.63 16.10
C LYS A 339 18.99 -19.45 17.36
N GLU A 340 19.12 -20.76 17.27
CA GLU A 340 19.36 -21.58 18.43
C GLU A 340 20.67 -21.13 19.07
N SER A 341 20.65 -20.87 20.38
CA SER A 341 21.87 -20.58 21.13
C SER A 341 22.74 -21.82 21.09
N THR A 342 23.83 -21.76 20.35
CA THR A 342 24.91 -22.76 20.36
C THR A 342 25.84 -22.57 21.58
N LEU A 343 25.48 -21.65 22.50
CA LEU A 343 26.18 -21.51 23.75
C LEU A 343 26.03 -22.83 24.54
N PRO A 344 27.11 -23.46 24.97
CA PRO A 344 27.03 -24.64 25.79
C PRO A 344 26.19 -24.27 27.03
N TRP A 345 25.28 -25.17 27.41
CA TRP A 345 24.50 -25.12 28.63
C TRP A 345 25.38 -24.70 29.82
N PRO A 346 24.85 -23.90 30.77
CA PRO A 346 25.64 -23.33 31.84
C PRO A 346 26.51 -24.39 32.53
N ALA A 347 27.71 -23.96 32.92
CA ALA A 347 28.73 -24.79 33.54
C ALA A 347 28.15 -25.69 34.66
N PRO A 348 28.66 -26.92 34.83
CA PRO A 348 28.14 -27.85 35.83
C PRO A 348 28.24 -27.23 37.24
N GLY A 349 27.11 -27.04 37.89
CA GLY A 349 26.97 -26.42 39.21
C GLY A 349 25.76 -25.52 39.40
N HIS A 350 25.09 -25.07 38.33
CA HIS A 350 23.83 -24.34 38.45
C HIS A 350 22.67 -25.30 38.19
N ALA A 351 21.74 -25.37 39.14
CA ALA A 351 20.53 -26.18 39.03
C ALA A 351 19.77 -25.75 37.74
N PRO A 352 19.26 -26.70 36.93
CA PRO A 352 18.51 -26.37 35.74
C PRO A 352 17.28 -25.56 36.17
N GLU A 353 17.21 -24.30 35.74
CA GLU A 353 15.94 -23.57 35.83
C GLU A 353 14.88 -24.41 35.13
N ARG A 354 13.78 -24.72 35.84
CA ARG A 354 12.70 -25.61 35.39
C ARG A 354 11.97 -25.14 34.13
N ASN A 355 12.32 -23.99 33.60
CA ASN A 355 11.80 -23.48 32.35
C ASN A 355 12.95 -23.27 31.37
N PRO A 356 12.98 -23.96 30.19
CA PRO A 356 13.91 -23.62 29.16
C PRO A 356 13.74 -22.13 28.85
N PRO A 357 14.85 -21.38 28.60
CA PRO A 357 14.76 -19.97 28.28
C PRO A 357 13.79 -19.82 27.13
N THR A 358 12.66 -19.24 27.44
CA THR A 358 11.62 -18.91 26.47
C THR A 358 12.31 -18.20 25.32
N ARG A 359 12.15 -18.67 24.12
CA ARG A 359 12.43 -17.94 22.86
C ARG A 359 11.49 -16.73 22.80
N CYS A 360 11.50 -15.93 23.84
CA CYS A 360 10.59 -14.83 24.00
C CYS A 360 11.13 -13.64 23.22
N CYS A 361 10.28 -13.03 22.48
CA CYS A 361 10.34 -11.80 21.70
C CYS A 361 10.85 -10.57 22.48
N ARG A 362 11.62 -10.72 23.54
CA ARG A 362 12.22 -9.58 24.22
C ARG A 362 13.45 -9.14 23.46
N ILE A 363 13.55 -7.84 23.25
CA ILE A 363 14.69 -7.16 22.63
C ILE A 363 15.98 -7.72 23.24
N ARG A 364 16.65 -8.58 22.48
CA ARG A 364 17.99 -9.08 22.83
C ARG A 364 18.91 -8.58 21.75
N GLU A 365 19.79 -7.70 22.13
CA GLU A 365 20.83 -7.15 21.27
C GLU A 365 22.15 -7.80 21.67
N GLY A 366 23.08 -7.88 20.75
CA GLY A 366 24.32 -8.61 20.85
C GLY A 366 24.38 -9.74 19.80
N PRO A 367 24.91 -10.93 20.14
CA PRO A 367 25.03 -12.03 19.17
C PRO A 367 23.69 -12.67 18.77
N LEU A 368 22.57 -12.27 19.39
CA LEU A 368 21.23 -12.79 19.14
C LEU A 368 20.45 -11.89 18.19
N VAL A 369 19.71 -12.50 17.28
CA VAL A 369 18.84 -11.81 16.32
C VAL A 369 17.60 -11.27 17.02
N ASN A 370 17.28 -9.99 16.83
CA ASN A 370 16.02 -9.42 17.27
C ASN A 370 14.90 -9.75 16.26
N VAL A 371 14.17 -10.83 16.55
CA VAL A 371 13.10 -11.35 15.67
C VAL A 371 11.98 -10.34 15.43
N ASP A 372 11.67 -9.47 16.40
CA ASP A 372 10.63 -8.44 16.20
C ASP A 372 10.99 -7.43 15.09
N VAL A 373 12.28 -7.22 14.86
CA VAL A 373 12.76 -6.35 13.78
C VAL A 373 12.91 -7.12 12.47
N THR A 374 13.54 -8.29 12.51
CA THR A 374 14.01 -8.98 11.29
C THR A 374 12.96 -9.86 10.63
N ALA A 375 12.01 -10.41 11.42
CA ALA A 375 11.08 -11.42 10.92
C ALA A 375 10.18 -10.94 9.78
N ALA A 376 9.74 -9.68 9.81
CA ALA A 376 8.91 -9.13 8.76
C ALA A 376 9.67 -9.08 7.42
N GLY A 377 10.89 -8.55 7.41
CA GLY A 377 11.75 -8.48 6.23
C GLY A 377 12.08 -9.86 5.68
N ALA A 378 12.52 -10.79 6.55
CA ALA A 378 12.86 -12.16 6.17
C ALA A 378 11.65 -12.92 5.58
N THR A 379 10.46 -12.76 6.20
CA THR A 379 9.22 -13.38 5.70
C THR A 379 8.87 -12.86 4.30
N MET A 380 9.00 -11.56 4.05
CA MET A 380 8.72 -10.98 2.73
C MET A 380 9.78 -11.35 1.71
N ALA A 381 11.06 -11.43 2.10
CA ALA A 381 12.14 -11.93 1.22
C ALA A 381 11.84 -13.35 0.74
N LEU A 382 11.53 -14.26 1.67
CA LEU A 382 11.20 -15.65 1.34
C LEU A 382 9.97 -15.76 0.43
N ALA A 383 8.91 -14.99 0.72
CA ALA A 383 7.70 -14.93 -0.08
C ALA A 383 7.96 -14.51 -1.53
N LEU A 384 8.85 -13.54 -1.77
CA LEU A 384 9.13 -13.03 -3.10
C LEU A 384 10.13 -13.92 -3.86
N ILE A 385 11.16 -14.47 -3.20
CA ILE A 385 12.10 -15.40 -3.81
C ILE A 385 11.35 -16.63 -4.33
N PHE A 386 10.42 -17.17 -3.55
CA PHE A 386 9.63 -18.35 -3.91
C PHE A 386 8.24 -18.02 -4.48
N LEU A 387 8.03 -16.78 -4.95
CA LEU A 387 6.74 -16.35 -5.50
C LEU A 387 6.28 -17.25 -6.66
N LYS A 388 5.10 -17.86 -6.51
CA LYS A 388 4.47 -18.74 -7.51
C LYS A 388 5.28 -19.99 -7.86
N THR A 389 6.07 -20.50 -6.94
CA THR A 389 6.83 -21.74 -7.14
C THR A 389 6.09 -22.99 -6.67
N ASN A 390 5.03 -22.81 -5.86
CA ASN A 390 4.31 -23.90 -5.19
C ASN A 390 5.21 -24.85 -4.37
N ASN A 391 6.32 -24.31 -3.82
CA ASN A 391 7.26 -25.07 -3.01
C ASN A 391 6.68 -25.30 -1.60
N ALA A 392 6.16 -26.51 -1.37
CA ALA A 392 5.54 -26.90 -0.11
C ALA A 392 6.55 -27.00 1.05
N SER A 393 7.81 -27.33 0.79
CA SER A 393 8.86 -27.38 1.81
C SER A 393 9.09 -26.01 2.44
N VAL A 394 9.35 -25.00 1.59
CA VAL A 394 9.54 -23.63 2.05
C VAL A 394 8.27 -23.06 2.68
N ALA A 395 7.10 -23.31 2.10
CA ALA A 395 5.83 -22.88 2.65
C ALA A 395 5.57 -23.46 4.04
N SER A 396 6.12 -24.64 4.36
CA SER A 396 5.98 -25.27 5.67
C SER A 396 6.72 -24.50 6.80
N GLN A 397 7.76 -23.75 6.47
CA GLN A 397 8.51 -22.91 7.42
C GLN A 397 7.67 -21.70 7.88
N LEU A 398 6.64 -21.32 7.11
CA LEU A 398 5.76 -20.20 7.36
C LEU A 398 4.47 -20.58 8.11
N ARG A 399 4.43 -21.77 8.72
CA ARG A 399 3.25 -22.22 9.49
C ARG A 399 3.00 -21.35 10.71
N ILE A 400 1.73 -21.21 11.06
CA ILE A 400 1.30 -20.60 12.31
C ILE A 400 1.67 -21.58 13.45
N PRO A 401 2.19 -21.10 14.58
CA PRO A 401 2.51 -21.97 15.72
C PRO A 401 1.30 -22.81 16.18
N ALA A 402 1.54 -24.08 16.47
CA ALA A 402 0.49 -25.06 16.79
C ALA A 402 0.18 -25.14 18.30
N SER A 403 0.91 -24.47 19.18
CA SER A 403 0.62 -24.43 20.63
C SER A 403 0.27 -23.00 21.07
N LEU A 404 -0.59 -22.87 22.09
CA LEU A 404 -0.95 -21.55 22.65
C LEU A 404 0.29 -20.80 23.16
N TYR A 405 1.21 -21.52 23.76
CA TYR A 405 2.45 -20.96 24.28
C TYR A 405 3.31 -20.37 23.15
N SER A 406 3.60 -21.15 22.12
CA SER A 406 4.40 -20.67 20.98
C SER A 406 3.68 -19.57 20.18
N LEU A 407 2.35 -19.59 20.17
CA LEU A 407 1.55 -18.53 19.54
C LEU A 407 1.62 -17.22 20.33
N ALA A 408 1.60 -17.28 21.67
CA ALA A 408 1.75 -16.11 22.51
C ALA A 408 3.16 -15.48 22.45
N CYS A 409 4.16 -16.24 22.00
CA CYS A 409 5.53 -15.74 21.79
C CYS A 409 5.73 -15.06 20.41
N VAL A 410 4.76 -15.13 19.50
CA VAL A 410 4.82 -14.49 18.17
C VAL A 410 3.98 -13.24 18.15
N ARG A 411 4.56 -12.13 17.72
CA ARG A 411 3.83 -10.88 17.54
C ARG A 411 2.67 -11.10 16.54
N PRO A 412 1.42 -10.71 16.89
CA PRO A 412 0.23 -11.09 16.10
C PRO A 412 0.27 -10.67 14.62
N ASP A 413 0.86 -9.53 14.29
CA ASP A 413 1.01 -9.06 12.91
C ASP A 413 1.92 -9.96 12.07
N LEU A 414 2.92 -10.63 12.67
CA LEU A 414 3.75 -11.60 11.97
C LEU A 414 2.96 -12.85 11.56
N VAL A 415 1.87 -13.19 12.26
CA VAL A 415 0.96 -14.26 11.84
C VAL A 415 0.31 -13.89 10.51
N MET A 416 -0.17 -12.65 10.36
CA MET A 416 -0.71 -12.15 9.09
C MET A 416 0.31 -12.27 7.96
N LEU A 417 1.56 -11.82 8.20
CA LEU A 417 2.61 -11.86 7.19
C LEU A 417 2.98 -13.29 6.78
N ARG A 418 3.03 -14.24 7.73
CA ARG A 418 3.27 -15.66 7.43
C ARG A 418 2.18 -16.24 6.53
N VAL A 419 0.90 -15.91 6.80
CA VAL A 419 -0.22 -16.38 5.96
C VAL A 419 -0.13 -15.78 4.57
N ILE A 420 0.15 -14.49 4.43
CA ILE A 420 0.36 -13.85 3.12
C ILE A 420 1.51 -14.55 2.38
N ALA A 421 2.67 -14.67 3.02
CA ALA A 421 3.88 -15.24 2.43
C ALA A 421 3.67 -16.69 1.96
N ARG A 422 3.08 -17.54 2.81
CA ARG A 422 2.76 -18.92 2.47
C ARG A 422 1.89 -19.00 1.22
N ASN A 423 0.85 -18.18 1.13
CA ASN A 423 -0.08 -18.20 0.00
C ASN A 423 0.49 -17.53 -1.26
N LEU A 424 1.47 -16.66 -1.16
CA LEU A 424 2.24 -16.18 -2.31
C LEU A 424 3.14 -17.26 -2.91
N ILE A 425 3.70 -18.14 -2.05
CA ILE A 425 4.46 -19.32 -2.50
C ILE A 425 3.51 -20.34 -3.11
N MET A 426 2.45 -20.75 -2.38
CA MET A 426 1.45 -21.75 -2.80
C MET A 426 0.34 -21.08 -3.64
N TRP A 427 0.74 -20.35 -4.66
CA TRP A 427 -0.11 -19.48 -5.46
C TRP A 427 -1.34 -20.18 -6.06
N ASP A 428 -1.17 -21.40 -6.54
CA ASP A 428 -2.22 -22.13 -7.23
C ASP A 428 -3.21 -22.83 -6.28
N GLU A 429 -2.90 -22.87 -4.98
CA GLU A 429 -3.81 -23.37 -3.96
C GLU A 429 -4.84 -22.33 -3.51
N VAL A 430 -4.60 -21.03 -3.78
CA VAL A 430 -5.48 -19.95 -3.37
C VAL A 430 -6.81 -20.00 -4.12
N ARG A 431 -7.90 -20.27 -3.40
CA ARG A 431 -9.26 -20.41 -3.93
C ARG A 431 -10.21 -19.42 -3.25
N PRO A 432 -11.14 -18.81 -4.02
CA PRO A 432 -12.12 -17.88 -3.44
C PRO A 432 -13.32 -18.63 -2.83
N THR A 433 -13.05 -19.51 -1.86
CA THR A 433 -14.05 -20.31 -1.17
C THR A 433 -13.94 -20.19 0.35
N SER A 434 -15.06 -20.29 1.05
CA SER A 434 -15.10 -20.26 2.52
C SER A 434 -14.30 -21.42 3.15
N ALA A 435 -14.30 -22.58 2.50
CA ALA A 435 -13.52 -23.75 2.94
C ALA A 435 -12.01 -23.47 2.89
N TRP A 436 -11.51 -22.87 1.79
CA TRP A 436 -10.12 -22.46 1.71
C TRP A 436 -9.78 -21.41 2.78
N LEU A 437 -10.63 -20.40 2.98
CA LEU A 437 -10.42 -19.37 3.99
C LEU A 437 -10.34 -19.98 5.40
N ALA A 438 -11.22 -20.92 5.73
CA ALA A 438 -11.20 -21.64 7.00
C ALA A 438 -9.93 -22.49 7.19
N SER A 439 -9.35 -23.02 6.09
CA SER A 439 -8.10 -23.79 6.16
C SER A 439 -6.88 -22.95 6.55
N GLN A 440 -6.94 -21.62 6.33
CA GLN A 440 -5.85 -20.70 6.66
C GLN A 440 -5.83 -20.29 8.16
N LEU A 441 -6.87 -20.62 8.91
CA LEU A 441 -6.95 -20.28 10.33
C LEU A 441 -6.09 -21.23 11.18
N PRO A 442 -5.57 -20.79 12.36
CA PRO A 442 -4.86 -21.64 13.27
C PRO A 442 -5.67 -22.88 13.64
N GLU A 443 -5.04 -24.05 13.71
CA GLU A 443 -5.73 -25.31 14.04
C GLU A 443 -6.40 -25.24 15.42
N LEU A 444 -5.77 -24.59 16.38
CA LEU A 444 -6.31 -24.34 17.72
C LEU A 444 -7.62 -23.51 17.71
N ALA A 445 -7.88 -22.78 16.63
CA ALA A 445 -9.08 -21.96 16.50
C ALA A 445 -10.24 -22.68 15.78
N LYS A 446 -10.01 -23.93 15.34
CA LYS A 446 -11.06 -24.75 14.70
C LYS A 446 -11.90 -25.44 15.77
N PRO A 447 -13.21 -25.59 15.60
CA PRO A 447 -14.06 -26.34 16.53
C PRO A 447 -13.73 -27.85 16.52
N PRO A 448 -13.74 -28.56 17.68
CA PRO A 448 -13.91 -28.03 19.01
C PRO A 448 -12.64 -27.38 19.55
N ALA A 449 -12.73 -26.09 19.94
CA ALA A 449 -11.60 -25.39 20.51
C ALA A 449 -11.25 -25.96 21.91
N VAL A 450 -10.07 -26.57 22.03
CA VAL A 450 -9.55 -27.05 23.30
C VAL A 450 -8.82 -25.92 23.99
N GLY A 451 -9.32 -25.44 25.12
CA GLY A 451 -8.56 -24.50 25.98
C GLY A 451 -9.11 -23.07 26.09
N GLY A 452 -10.33 -22.79 25.67
CA GLY A 452 -10.95 -21.46 25.80
C GLY A 452 -10.44 -20.41 24.78
N ASP A 453 -11.19 -19.32 24.61
CA ASP A 453 -10.85 -18.22 23.69
C ASP A 453 -9.86 -17.25 24.37
N THR A 454 -8.57 -17.57 24.32
CA THR A 454 -7.52 -16.68 24.83
C THR A 454 -7.33 -15.46 23.92
N GLU A 455 -6.91 -14.32 24.46
CA GLU A 455 -6.63 -13.10 23.68
C GLU A 455 -5.62 -13.37 22.55
N ALA A 456 -4.55 -14.10 22.83
CA ALA A 456 -3.53 -14.47 21.84
C ALA A 456 -4.13 -15.26 20.66
N LEU A 457 -5.01 -16.23 20.94
CA LEU A 457 -5.69 -17.03 19.93
C LEU A 457 -6.64 -16.17 19.08
N ARG A 458 -7.40 -15.29 19.71
CA ARG A 458 -8.30 -14.36 19.04
C ARG A 458 -7.55 -13.41 18.12
N LEU A 459 -6.45 -12.79 18.59
CA LEU A 459 -5.62 -11.91 17.79
C LEU A 459 -4.95 -12.66 16.62
N ALA A 460 -4.46 -13.87 16.86
CA ALA A 460 -3.88 -14.71 15.80
C ALA A 460 -4.92 -15.08 14.74
N ARG A 461 -6.15 -15.44 15.16
CA ARG A 461 -7.26 -15.73 14.24
C ARG A 461 -7.61 -14.55 13.36
N LEU A 462 -7.73 -13.34 13.92
CA LEU A 462 -8.03 -12.11 13.18
C LEU A 462 -6.92 -11.80 12.17
N ASN A 463 -5.67 -11.90 12.57
CA ASN A 463 -4.52 -11.66 11.70
C ASN A 463 -4.40 -12.72 10.60
N ALA A 464 -4.62 -14.00 10.89
CA ALA A 464 -4.62 -15.06 9.90
C ALA A 464 -5.73 -14.86 8.86
N LEU A 465 -6.94 -14.49 9.30
CA LEU A 465 -8.07 -14.17 8.44
C LEU A 465 -7.75 -13.01 7.50
N ALA A 466 -7.22 -11.89 8.04
CA ALA A 466 -6.86 -10.73 7.23
C ALA A 466 -5.70 -11.05 6.27
N GLY A 467 -4.73 -11.88 6.69
CA GLY A 467 -3.67 -12.37 5.82
C GLY A 467 -4.17 -13.19 4.64
N ALA A 468 -5.16 -14.08 4.88
CA ALA A 468 -5.82 -14.85 3.83
C ALA A 468 -6.63 -13.95 2.88
N CYS A 469 -7.34 -12.94 3.40
CA CYS A 469 -8.01 -11.93 2.59
C CYS A 469 -7.03 -11.14 1.70
N ALA A 470 -5.87 -10.75 2.25
CA ALA A 470 -4.82 -10.07 1.49
C ALA A 470 -4.25 -10.96 0.37
N ALA A 471 -4.02 -12.25 0.65
CA ALA A 471 -3.57 -13.22 -0.34
C ALA A 471 -4.59 -13.41 -1.48
N LEU A 472 -5.90 -13.46 -1.16
CA LEU A 472 -6.98 -13.43 -2.17
C LEU A 472 -6.92 -12.15 -3.00
N GLY A 473 -6.75 -11.00 -2.35
CA GLY A 473 -6.63 -9.70 -3.02
C GLY A 473 -5.48 -9.67 -4.02
N LEU A 474 -4.30 -10.22 -3.66
CA LEU A 474 -3.13 -10.32 -4.53
C LEU A 474 -3.33 -11.34 -5.65
N ARG A 475 -3.90 -12.52 -5.35
CA ARG A 475 -4.14 -13.58 -6.34
C ARG A 475 -5.10 -13.15 -7.44
N PHE A 476 -6.15 -12.45 -7.07
CA PHE A 476 -7.22 -12.02 -7.96
C PHE A 476 -7.19 -10.51 -8.27
N ALA A 477 -6.04 -9.84 -8.11
CA ALA A 477 -5.91 -8.41 -8.38
C ALA A 477 -6.32 -8.08 -9.83
N GLY A 478 -7.22 -7.11 -9.99
CA GLY A 478 -7.72 -6.64 -11.28
C GLY A 478 -8.50 -7.66 -12.11
N SER A 479 -8.93 -8.77 -11.50
CA SER A 479 -9.65 -9.84 -12.20
C SER A 479 -11.17 -9.63 -12.24
N CYS A 480 -11.71 -8.77 -11.38
CA CYS A 480 -13.16 -8.62 -11.14
C CYS A 480 -13.87 -9.95 -10.81
N CYS A 481 -13.15 -10.89 -10.16
CA CYS A 481 -13.66 -12.20 -9.79
C CYS A 481 -14.82 -12.08 -8.79
N GLU A 482 -16.06 -12.38 -9.19
CA GLU A 482 -17.25 -12.26 -8.34
C GLU A 482 -17.17 -13.12 -7.06
N PRO A 483 -16.81 -14.43 -7.10
CA PRO A 483 -16.69 -15.23 -5.88
C PRO A 483 -15.68 -14.66 -4.87
N ALA A 484 -14.56 -14.11 -5.34
CA ALA A 484 -13.58 -13.46 -4.46
C ALA A 484 -14.12 -12.16 -3.87
N CYS A 485 -14.86 -11.38 -4.66
CA CYS A 485 -15.51 -10.14 -4.22
C CYS A 485 -16.56 -10.44 -3.13
N GLU A 486 -17.44 -11.40 -3.33
CA GLU A 486 -18.49 -11.78 -2.38
C GLU A 486 -17.89 -12.27 -1.06
N LEU A 487 -16.88 -13.14 -1.13
CA LEU A 487 -16.19 -13.66 0.06
C LEU A 487 -15.51 -12.54 0.85
N LEU A 488 -14.75 -11.66 0.19
CA LEU A 488 -14.07 -10.52 0.83
C LEU A 488 -15.07 -9.50 1.39
N MET A 489 -16.19 -9.26 0.69
CA MET A 489 -17.27 -8.40 1.14
C MET A 489 -17.91 -8.93 2.43
N ALA A 490 -18.19 -10.23 2.50
CA ALA A 490 -18.74 -10.87 3.69
C ALA A 490 -17.77 -10.74 4.88
N GLN A 491 -16.47 -11.01 4.64
CA GLN A 491 -15.46 -10.88 5.70
C GLN A 491 -15.29 -9.43 6.17
N ALA A 492 -15.27 -8.45 5.26
CA ALA A 492 -15.16 -7.04 5.63
C ALA A 492 -16.37 -6.58 6.47
N LYS A 493 -17.58 -7.00 6.13
CA LYS A 493 -18.79 -6.73 6.92
C LYS A 493 -18.73 -7.38 8.30
N GLN A 494 -18.29 -8.63 8.39
CA GLN A 494 -18.16 -9.36 9.65
C GLN A 494 -17.12 -8.71 10.58
N LEU A 495 -15.93 -8.39 10.07
CA LEU A 495 -14.88 -7.71 10.83
C LEU A 495 -15.33 -6.30 11.28
N HIS A 496 -16.04 -5.59 10.43
CA HIS A 496 -16.61 -4.28 10.77
C HIS A 496 -17.65 -4.37 11.89
N ALA A 497 -18.53 -5.36 11.86
CA ALA A 497 -19.51 -5.62 12.92
C ALA A 497 -18.83 -5.97 14.26
N GLN A 498 -17.77 -6.80 14.23
CA GLN A 498 -16.97 -7.12 15.42
C GLN A 498 -16.29 -5.86 16.00
N ARG A 499 -15.81 -4.95 15.12
CA ARG A 499 -15.24 -3.66 15.55
C ARG A 499 -16.26 -2.74 16.23
N GLN A 500 -17.53 -2.86 15.90
CA GLN A 500 -18.61 -2.05 16.51
C GLN A 500 -19.12 -2.65 17.83
N ALA A 501 -18.76 -3.89 18.14
CA ALA A 501 -19.17 -4.53 19.39
C ALA A 501 -18.57 -3.83 20.62
N THR A 502 -19.40 -3.65 21.64
CA THR A 502 -19.04 -3.00 22.89
C THR A 502 -18.76 -4.06 23.97
N GLY A 503 -17.55 -4.09 24.50
CA GLY A 503 -17.15 -5.01 25.55
C GLY A 503 -15.67 -4.86 25.90
N ALA A 504 -15.26 -5.21 27.11
CA ALA A 504 -13.88 -5.06 27.54
C ALA A 504 -12.89 -5.80 26.62
N GLY A 505 -13.19 -7.03 26.24
CA GLY A 505 -12.38 -7.80 25.31
C GLY A 505 -12.41 -7.28 23.86
N ALA A 506 -13.46 -6.58 23.45
CA ALA A 506 -13.53 -5.94 22.13
C ALA A 506 -12.61 -4.72 22.06
N LYS A 507 -12.48 -3.95 23.14
CA LYS A 507 -11.60 -2.76 23.21
C LYS A 507 -10.13 -3.12 23.03
N ALA A 508 -9.65 -4.17 23.66
CA ALA A 508 -8.25 -4.64 23.55
C ALA A 508 -7.89 -5.04 22.10
N ALA A 509 -8.83 -5.59 21.33
CA ALA A 509 -8.62 -6.02 19.95
C ALA A 509 -8.85 -4.90 18.91
N GLN A 510 -9.29 -3.71 19.30
CA GLN A 510 -9.67 -2.62 18.37
C GLN A 510 -8.57 -2.23 17.35
N PRO A 511 -7.30 -2.03 17.75
CA PRO A 511 -6.25 -1.68 16.78
C PRO A 511 -6.01 -2.79 15.75
N THR A 512 -6.08 -4.06 16.21
CA THR A 512 -5.95 -5.23 15.32
C THR A 512 -7.14 -5.31 14.37
N LEU A 513 -8.37 -5.14 14.86
CA LEU A 513 -9.58 -5.12 14.04
C LEU A 513 -9.55 -4.01 12.99
N GLU A 514 -9.05 -2.82 13.34
CA GLU A 514 -8.85 -1.74 12.37
C GLU A 514 -7.93 -2.15 11.23
N THR A 515 -6.77 -2.70 11.58
CA THR A 515 -5.80 -3.19 10.59
C THR A 515 -6.41 -4.29 9.72
N CYS A 516 -7.14 -5.24 10.31
CA CYS A 516 -7.79 -6.32 9.58
C CYS A 516 -8.89 -5.82 8.63
N VAL A 517 -9.75 -4.88 9.08
CA VAL A 517 -10.77 -4.26 8.23
C VAL A 517 -10.12 -3.48 7.08
N GLY A 518 -9.08 -2.69 7.37
CA GLY A 518 -8.35 -1.91 6.37
C GLY A 518 -7.70 -2.81 5.31
N THR A 519 -7.02 -3.87 5.75
CA THR A 519 -6.36 -4.86 4.87
C THR A 519 -7.38 -5.58 3.98
N THR A 520 -8.51 -6.01 4.55
CA THR A 520 -9.58 -6.68 3.79
C THR A 520 -10.25 -5.71 2.81
N ALA A 521 -10.45 -4.44 3.18
CA ALA A 521 -10.99 -3.43 2.28
C ALA A 521 -10.04 -3.16 1.09
N ILE A 522 -8.73 -3.09 1.33
CA ILE A 522 -7.74 -2.96 0.24
C ILE A 522 -7.78 -4.20 -0.65
N ALA A 523 -7.81 -5.40 -0.08
CA ALA A 523 -7.91 -6.65 -0.84
C ALA A 523 -9.14 -6.66 -1.77
N LEU A 524 -10.30 -6.24 -1.24
CA LEU A 524 -11.52 -6.08 -2.02
C LEU A 524 -11.37 -5.04 -3.13
N GLY A 525 -10.76 -3.88 -2.82
CA GLY A 525 -10.45 -2.84 -3.80
C GLY A 525 -9.51 -3.32 -4.91
N MET A 526 -8.51 -4.17 -4.58
CA MET A 526 -7.59 -4.75 -5.56
C MET A 526 -8.27 -5.76 -6.48
N VAL A 527 -9.11 -6.67 -5.96
CA VAL A 527 -9.86 -7.62 -6.79
C VAL A 527 -10.72 -6.88 -7.80
N MET A 528 -11.41 -5.84 -7.35
CA MET A 528 -12.34 -5.03 -8.14
C MET A 528 -11.70 -3.77 -8.74
N ALA A 529 -10.38 -3.77 -8.94
CA ALA A 529 -9.65 -2.58 -9.38
C ALA A 529 -10.12 -2.08 -10.74
N GLY A 530 -10.52 -0.81 -10.79
CA GLY A 530 -11.03 -0.14 -11.98
C GLY A 530 -12.48 -0.46 -12.35
N SER A 531 -13.15 -1.39 -11.65
CA SER A 531 -14.53 -1.80 -11.98
C SER A 531 -15.61 -0.80 -11.57
N GLY A 532 -15.33 0.00 -10.52
CA GLY A 532 -16.32 0.88 -9.91
C GLY A 532 -17.53 0.14 -9.33
N ASN A 533 -17.36 -1.09 -8.83
CA ASN A 533 -18.45 -1.90 -8.27
C ASN A 533 -19.21 -1.13 -7.18
N LEU A 534 -20.54 -1.07 -7.32
CA LEU A 534 -21.40 -0.23 -6.48
C LEU A 534 -21.49 -0.73 -5.03
N GLU A 535 -21.52 -2.06 -4.83
CA GLU A 535 -21.59 -2.63 -3.47
C GLU A 535 -20.29 -2.37 -2.69
N CYS A 536 -19.14 -2.49 -3.35
CA CYS A 536 -17.86 -2.12 -2.77
C CYS A 536 -17.82 -0.63 -2.41
N LEU A 537 -18.30 0.25 -3.30
CA LEU A 537 -18.39 1.68 -3.04
C LEU A 537 -19.26 1.99 -1.81
N ARG A 538 -20.42 1.33 -1.69
CA ARG A 538 -21.33 1.46 -0.54
C ARG A 538 -20.62 1.08 0.77
N LEU A 539 -19.96 -0.08 0.78
CA LEU A 539 -19.18 -0.51 1.96
C LEU A 539 -18.09 0.49 2.33
N PHE A 540 -17.28 0.93 1.36
CA PHE A 540 -16.17 1.87 1.62
C PHE A 540 -16.68 3.22 2.11
N ARG A 541 -17.84 3.68 1.65
CA ARG A 541 -18.50 4.89 2.19
C ARG A 541 -18.92 4.72 3.65
N VAL A 542 -19.41 3.55 4.04
CA VAL A 542 -19.77 3.25 5.44
C VAL A 542 -18.50 3.24 6.30
N LEU A 543 -17.45 2.52 5.89
CA LEU A 543 -16.19 2.44 6.62
C LEU A 543 -15.54 3.83 6.81
N ARG A 544 -15.62 4.69 5.79
CA ARG A 544 -15.06 6.06 5.82
C ARG A 544 -15.78 7.00 6.77
N ARG A 545 -17.06 6.75 7.13
CA ARG A 545 -17.86 7.68 7.95
C ARG A 545 -17.35 7.84 9.37
N ARG A 546 -16.73 6.79 9.92
CA ARG A 546 -16.23 6.85 11.30
C ARG A 546 -15.04 7.79 11.41
N VAL A 547 -15.19 8.80 12.26
CA VAL A 547 -14.18 9.81 12.56
C VAL A 547 -14.28 10.11 14.04
N ASP A 548 -13.46 9.45 14.83
CA ASP A 548 -13.35 9.61 16.28
C ASP A 548 -11.89 9.43 16.72
N SER A 549 -11.60 9.61 17.99
CA SER A 549 -10.26 9.53 18.57
C SER A 549 -9.65 8.13 18.48
N GLU A 550 -10.47 7.09 18.39
CA GLU A 550 -10.03 5.70 18.31
C GLU A 550 -9.61 5.29 16.89
N VAL A 551 -9.99 6.07 15.86
CA VAL A 551 -9.64 5.78 14.47
C VAL A 551 -8.25 6.29 14.14
N SER A 552 -7.34 5.39 13.76
CA SER A 552 -5.98 5.74 13.37
C SER A 552 -5.92 6.46 12.01
N TYR A 553 -4.86 7.26 11.80
CA TYR A 553 -4.58 7.84 10.48
C TYR A 553 -4.45 6.75 9.40
N GLY A 554 -3.80 5.62 9.75
CA GLY A 554 -3.58 4.50 8.85
C GLY A 554 -4.87 3.83 8.37
N PHE A 555 -5.93 3.82 9.18
CA PHE A 555 -7.22 3.33 8.73
C PHE A 555 -7.81 4.22 7.62
N HIS A 556 -7.68 5.54 7.75
CA HIS A 556 -8.09 6.45 6.68
C HIS A 556 -7.26 6.29 5.42
N VAL A 557 -5.94 6.01 5.55
CA VAL A 557 -5.08 5.65 4.42
C VAL A 557 -5.59 4.38 3.74
N ALA A 558 -5.86 3.32 4.50
CA ALA A 558 -6.34 2.05 3.96
C ALA A 558 -7.66 2.20 3.17
N ILE A 559 -8.64 2.91 3.73
CA ILE A 559 -9.94 3.13 3.05
C ILE A 559 -9.78 4.07 1.84
N SER A 560 -8.88 5.05 1.92
CA SER A 560 -8.55 5.91 0.77
C SER A 560 -7.92 5.13 -0.38
N MET A 561 -7.00 4.20 -0.06
CA MET A 561 -6.41 3.27 -1.05
C MET A 561 -7.46 2.32 -1.64
N ALA A 562 -8.34 1.75 -0.82
CA ALA A 562 -9.40 0.85 -1.30
C ALA A 562 -10.34 1.55 -2.30
N LEU A 563 -10.76 2.79 -2.00
CA LEU A 563 -11.54 3.63 -2.93
C LEU A 563 -10.74 3.95 -4.19
N GLY A 564 -9.46 4.26 -4.05
CA GLY A 564 -8.57 4.57 -5.15
C GLY A 564 -8.38 3.39 -6.11
N PHE A 565 -8.18 2.18 -5.59
CA PHE A 565 -8.12 0.96 -6.40
C PHE A 565 -9.43 0.68 -7.12
N LEU A 566 -10.56 0.76 -6.43
CA LEU A 566 -11.88 0.49 -7.00
C LEU A 566 -12.15 1.34 -8.26
N PHE A 567 -11.61 2.56 -8.32
CA PHE A 567 -11.76 3.50 -9.43
C PHE A 567 -10.41 3.88 -10.06
N LEU A 568 -9.49 2.96 -10.17
CA LEU A 568 -8.14 3.18 -10.64
C LEU A 568 -8.13 3.84 -12.04
N GLY A 569 -7.42 4.99 -12.16
CA GLY A 569 -7.40 5.77 -13.38
C GLY A 569 -8.79 6.20 -13.88
N GLY A 570 -9.73 6.45 -12.94
CA GLY A 570 -11.12 6.74 -13.29
C GLY A 570 -11.86 5.56 -13.92
N GLY A 571 -11.43 4.33 -13.64
CA GLY A 571 -12.00 3.09 -14.18
C GLY A 571 -11.37 2.64 -15.52
N ARG A 572 -10.37 3.36 -16.01
CA ARG A 572 -9.66 3.01 -17.26
C ARG A 572 -8.46 2.11 -17.06
N LEU A 573 -8.01 1.95 -15.82
CA LEU A 573 -6.85 1.18 -15.45
C LEU A 573 -7.24 0.08 -14.45
N THR A 574 -6.46 -0.99 -14.43
CA THR A 574 -6.61 -2.09 -13.49
C THR A 574 -5.25 -2.60 -13.02
N LEU A 575 -5.20 -3.70 -12.31
CA LEU A 575 -3.98 -4.28 -11.75
C LEU A 575 -3.59 -5.57 -12.47
N GLY A 576 -2.28 -5.78 -12.61
CA GLY A 576 -1.70 -7.04 -13.09
C GLY A 576 -1.26 -7.94 -11.95
N THR A 577 -1.09 -9.24 -12.28
CA THR A 577 -0.63 -10.28 -11.35
C THR A 577 0.70 -10.89 -11.76
N SER A 578 1.48 -10.25 -12.64
CA SER A 578 2.84 -10.70 -12.94
C SER A 578 3.73 -10.70 -11.67
N LYS A 579 4.80 -11.49 -11.65
CA LYS A 579 5.71 -11.52 -10.48
C LYS A 579 6.17 -10.09 -10.09
N PRO A 580 6.64 -9.24 -11.03
CA PRO A 580 6.97 -7.85 -10.71
C PRO A 580 5.79 -7.01 -10.18
N ALA A 581 4.58 -7.22 -10.71
CA ALA A 581 3.39 -6.51 -10.24
C ALA A 581 3.03 -6.91 -8.80
N ILE A 582 3.09 -8.20 -8.47
CA ILE A 582 2.84 -8.68 -7.11
C ILE A 582 3.88 -8.15 -6.12
N ALA A 583 5.16 -8.08 -6.49
CA ALA A 583 6.19 -7.48 -5.64
C ALA A 583 5.90 -6.00 -5.34
N ALA A 584 5.50 -5.23 -6.34
CA ALA A 584 5.13 -3.83 -6.19
C ALA A 584 3.85 -3.64 -5.34
N LEU A 585 2.82 -4.47 -5.56
CA LEU A 585 1.59 -4.47 -4.77
C LEU A 585 1.88 -4.83 -3.31
N LEU A 586 2.59 -5.94 -3.06
CA LEU A 586 2.96 -6.38 -1.71
C LEU A 586 3.67 -5.27 -0.93
N THR A 587 4.60 -4.56 -1.59
CA THR A 587 5.31 -3.43 -0.99
C THR A 587 4.35 -2.28 -0.69
N SER A 588 3.45 -1.93 -1.61
CA SER A 588 2.56 -0.77 -1.44
C SER A 588 1.44 -1.01 -0.42
N ILE A 589 0.91 -2.23 -0.34
CA ILE A 589 -0.21 -2.57 0.58
C ILE A 589 0.25 -3.16 1.91
N PHE A 590 1.56 -3.19 2.18
CA PHE A 590 2.09 -3.81 3.41
C PHE A 590 1.21 -3.46 4.63
N PRO A 591 0.72 -4.46 5.41
CA PRO A 591 -0.40 -4.29 6.35
C PRO A 591 -0.01 -3.68 7.70
N ARG A 592 1.00 -2.81 7.71
CA ARG A 592 1.37 -1.95 8.84
C ARG A 592 1.15 -0.51 8.43
N PHE A 593 0.00 0.02 8.82
CA PHE A 593 -0.37 1.38 8.48
C PHE A 593 0.16 2.38 9.52
N PRO A 594 0.47 3.63 9.11
CA PRO A 594 0.99 4.64 10.00
C PRO A 594 -0.05 5.03 11.07
N LEU A 595 0.36 5.15 12.32
CA LEU A 595 -0.52 5.55 13.42
C LEU A 595 -0.82 7.07 13.36
N THR A 596 0.19 7.85 13.02
CA THR A 596 0.13 9.31 12.82
C THR A 596 0.56 9.67 11.41
N PRO A 597 0.27 10.88 10.92
CA PRO A 597 0.71 11.31 9.59
C PRO A 597 2.23 11.27 9.37
N SER A 598 3.05 11.41 10.42
CA SER A 598 4.53 11.39 10.35
C SER A 598 5.15 10.00 10.55
N ASP A 599 4.36 8.97 10.87
CA ASP A 599 4.88 7.64 11.27
C ASP A 599 5.46 6.85 10.09
N ASN A 600 6.77 6.55 10.16
CA ASN A 600 7.52 5.70 9.21
C ASN A 600 8.22 4.52 9.88
N ARG A 601 7.96 4.24 11.16
CA ARG A 601 8.69 3.26 11.97
C ARG A 601 8.65 1.85 11.40
N TYR A 602 7.51 1.44 10.86
CA TYR A 602 7.27 0.07 10.38
C TYR A 602 7.33 -0.06 8.86
N HIS A 603 6.99 1.01 8.15
CA HIS A 603 6.92 1.01 6.70
C HIS A 603 7.03 2.44 6.18
N LEU A 604 7.99 2.69 5.31
CA LEU A 604 8.19 4.03 4.74
C LEU A 604 6.98 4.41 3.87
N GLN A 605 6.31 5.50 4.21
CA GLN A 605 5.05 5.91 3.58
C GLN A 605 5.17 6.14 2.07
N ALA A 606 6.35 6.54 1.58
CA ALA A 606 6.64 6.68 0.15
C ALA A 606 6.35 5.40 -0.65
N PHE A 607 6.57 4.23 -0.05
CA PHE A 607 6.36 2.93 -0.72
C PHE A 607 4.90 2.66 -1.05
N ARG A 608 3.93 3.35 -0.38
CA ARG A 608 2.50 3.23 -0.68
C ARG A 608 2.14 3.56 -2.13
N HIS A 609 3.01 4.27 -2.84
CA HIS A 609 2.78 4.65 -4.24
C HIS A 609 3.37 3.69 -5.28
N LEU A 610 4.10 2.64 -4.85
CA LEU A 610 4.68 1.66 -5.77
C LEU A 610 3.65 0.80 -6.50
N TYR A 611 2.37 0.84 -6.10
CA TYR A 611 1.27 0.21 -6.84
C TYR A 611 1.25 0.60 -8.33
N VAL A 612 1.74 1.80 -8.68
CA VAL A 612 1.83 2.30 -10.06
C VAL A 612 2.58 1.31 -10.97
N LEU A 613 3.57 0.61 -10.42
CA LEU A 613 4.36 -0.39 -11.16
C LEU A 613 3.61 -1.70 -11.45
N ALA A 614 2.41 -1.86 -10.89
CA ALA A 614 1.52 -3.02 -11.09
C ALA A 614 0.30 -2.69 -11.95
N VAL A 615 0.17 -1.45 -12.41
CA VAL A 615 -0.99 -0.97 -13.17
C VAL A 615 -0.92 -1.44 -14.62
N GLU A 616 -2.07 -1.86 -15.14
CA GLU A 616 -2.25 -2.27 -16.52
C GLU A 616 -3.41 -1.51 -17.17
N ALA A 617 -3.22 -1.08 -18.44
CA ALA A 617 -4.28 -0.49 -19.26
C ALA A 617 -5.01 -1.60 -20.02
N ARG A 618 -6.12 -2.08 -19.47
CA ARG A 618 -6.93 -3.17 -20.06
C ARG A 618 -8.38 -2.77 -20.32
N CYS A 619 -8.71 -1.50 -20.20
CA CYS A 619 -10.05 -1.01 -20.53
C CYS A 619 -10.20 -0.86 -22.04
N VAL A 620 -11.30 -1.40 -22.55
CA VAL A 620 -11.76 -1.16 -23.92
C VAL A 620 -12.99 -0.25 -23.87
N GLU A 621 -12.95 0.83 -24.61
CA GLU A 621 -14.01 1.80 -24.78
C GLU A 621 -14.34 1.89 -26.26
N ALA A 622 -15.60 1.74 -26.63
CA ALA A 622 -16.08 1.97 -27.97
C ALA A 622 -16.57 3.42 -28.07
N VAL A 623 -16.01 4.16 -29.00
CA VAL A 623 -16.29 5.60 -29.18
C VAL A 623 -16.85 5.81 -30.58
N ASP A 624 -17.95 6.52 -30.67
CA ASP A 624 -18.51 6.97 -31.94
C ASP A 624 -17.58 7.97 -32.59
N VAL A 625 -17.28 7.77 -33.88
CA VAL A 625 -16.27 8.56 -34.60
C VAL A 625 -16.75 9.99 -34.84
N GLU A 626 -18.06 10.21 -35.00
CA GLU A 626 -18.62 11.54 -35.30
C GLU A 626 -18.87 12.34 -34.03
N SER A 627 -19.49 11.73 -33.03
CA SER A 627 -19.87 12.43 -31.80
C SER A 627 -18.80 12.40 -30.70
N GLY A 628 -17.82 11.50 -30.79
CA GLY A 628 -16.81 11.28 -29.74
C GLY A 628 -17.39 10.68 -28.45
N GLU A 629 -18.65 10.23 -28.47
CA GLU A 629 -19.32 9.68 -27.31
C GLU A 629 -19.07 8.18 -27.14
N SER A 630 -18.99 7.71 -25.88
CA SER A 630 -18.84 6.30 -25.56
C SER A 630 -20.15 5.54 -25.80
N ASN A 631 -20.08 4.48 -26.59
CA ASN A 631 -21.19 3.62 -26.95
C ASN A 631 -21.09 2.22 -26.32
N LEU A 632 -22.25 1.59 -26.12
CA LEU A 632 -22.34 0.21 -25.65
C LEU A 632 -22.22 -0.74 -26.83
N VAL A 633 -21.14 -1.52 -26.87
CA VAL A 633 -20.87 -2.47 -27.95
C VAL A 633 -20.59 -3.84 -27.36
N PRO A 634 -21.32 -4.89 -27.78
CA PRO A 634 -21.07 -6.26 -27.34
C PRO A 634 -19.77 -6.79 -27.98
N LEU A 635 -18.96 -7.45 -27.15
CA LEU A 635 -17.65 -8.00 -27.50
C LEU A 635 -17.57 -9.47 -27.13
N THR A 636 -17.02 -10.27 -28.05
CA THR A 636 -16.65 -11.66 -27.79
C THR A 636 -15.12 -11.76 -27.66
N VAL A 637 -14.65 -12.17 -26.48
CA VAL A 637 -13.22 -12.31 -26.17
C VAL A 637 -12.84 -13.79 -26.17
N HIS A 638 -11.98 -14.18 -27.09
CA HIS A 638 -11.45 -15.54 -27.16
C HIS A 638 -10.18 -15.67 -26.34
N LEU A 639 -10.15 -16.67 -25.44
CA LEU A 639 -9.03 -16.90 -24.52
C LEU A 639 -8.17 -18.06 -25.01
N LYS A 640 -6.88 -18.03 -24.62
CA LYS A 640 -5.92 -19.13 -24.86
C LYS A 640 -6.32 -20.35 -24.03
N GLY A 641 -5.94 -21.56 -24.50
CA GLY A 641 -6.15 -22.81 -23.77
C GLY A 641 -7.55 -23.43 -23.92
N GLY A 642 -8.33 -23.03 -24.94
CA GLY A 642 -9.64 -23.64 -25.25
C GLY A 642 -10.76 -23.31 -24.25
N ALA A 643 -10.56 -22.28 -23.42
CA ALA A 643 -11.61 -21.76 -22.55
C ALA A 643 -12.79 -21.19 -23.36
N ALA A 644 -14.02 -21.30 -22.83
CA ALA A 644 -15.21 -20.74 -23.46
C ALA A 644 -15.01 -19.22 -23.70
N PRO A 645 -15.47 -18.70 -24.87
CA PRO A 645 -15.42 -17.28 -25.16
C PRO A 645 -16.16 -16.45 -24.11
N LEU A 646 -15.54 -15.36 -23.69
CA LEU A 646 -16.12 -14.45 -22.71
C LEU A 646 -16.95 -13.38 -23.44
N GLN A 647 -18.21 -13.24 -23.08
CA GLN A 647 -19.08 -12.18 -23.59
C GLN A 647 -18.98 -10.96 -22.69
N LEU A 648 -18.60 -9.82 -23.24
CA LEU A 648 -18.47 -8.53 -22.54
C LEU A 648 -19.24 -7.45 -23.29
N VAL A 649 -19.47 -6.33 -22.64
CA VAL A 649 -20.04 -5.14 -23.29
C VAL A 649 -19.12 -3.96 -23.01
N ALA A 650 -18.56 -3.36 -24.05
CA ALA A 650 -17.75 -2.15 -23.88
C ALA A 650 -18.65 -0.98 -23.41
N PRO A 651 -18.16 -0.08 -22.55
CA PRO A 651 -16.82 -0.04 -21.96
C PRO A 651 -16.63 -1.12 -20.88
N CYS A 652 -15.53 -1.86 -20.95
CA CYS A 652 -15.25 -2.95 -19.99
C CYS A 652 -13.76 -3.16 -19.77
N LEU A 653 -13.41 -3.86 -18.68
CA LEU A 653 -12.07 -4.31 -18.41
C LEU A 653 -11.85 -5.70 -19.02
N LEU A 654 -10.83 -5.82 -19.86
CA LEU A 654 -10.43 -7.09 -20.45
C LEU A 654 -9.68 -7.97 -19.44
N PRO A 655 -9.68 -9.30 -19.62
CA PRO A 655 -8.74 -10.20 -18.97
C PRO A 655 -7.27 -9.80 -19.25
N PRO A 656 -6.28 -10.40 -18.57
CA PRO A 656 -4.86 -10.16 -18.88
C PRO A 656 -4.59 -10.33 -20.37
N LEU A 657 -3.97 -9.35 -21.01
CA LEU A 657 -3.76 -9.33 -22.47
C LEU A 657 -2.98 -10.57 -22.96
N SER A 658 -2.09 -11.11 -22.10
CA SER A 658 -1.34 -12.33 -22.38
C SER A 658 -2.23 -13.59 -22.54
N SER A 659 -3.45 -13.59 -21.98
CA SER A 659 -4.41 -14.69 -22.05
C SER A 659 -5.39 -14.58 -23.23
N ILE A 660 -5.41 -13.45 -23.94
CA ILE A 660 -6.34 -13.20 -25.05
C ILE A 660 -5.73 -13.68 -26.35
N VAL A 661 -6.58 -14.31 -27.19
CA VAL A 661 -6.26 -14.66 -28.59
C VAL A 661 -6.79 -13.59 -29.54
N SER A 662 -8.09 -13.24 -29.39
CA SER A 662 -8.74 -12.23 -30.22
C SER A 662 -9.90 -11.57 -29.49
N VAL A 663 -10.24 -10.35 -29.90
CA VAL A 663 -11.46 -9.63 -29.48
C VAL A 663 -12.23 -9.32 -30.72
N GLN A 664 -13.52 -9.68 -30.74
CA GLN A 664 -14.42 -9.48 -31.86
C GLN A 664 -15.63 -8.67 -31.40
N VAL A 665 -16.15 -7.81 -32.28
CA VAL A 665 -17.44 -7.16 -32.08
C VAL A 665 -18.51 -8.18 -32.46
N SER A 666 -19.47 -8.40 -31.57
CA SER A 666 -20.55 -9.41 -31.74
C SER A 666 -21.75 -8.80 -32.43
#